data_7d5c8bad675dac56162c202c5efd5198
#
_entry.id   7d5c8bad675dac56162c202c5efd5198
#
_cell.length_a   1.000
_cell.length_b   1.000
_cell.length_c   1.000
_cell.angle_alpha   90.00
_cell.angle_beta   90.00
_cell.angle_gamma   90.00
#
_symmetry.space_group_name_H-M   'P 1'
#
loop_
_entity.id
_entity.type
_entity.pdbx_description
1 polymer ?
#
loop_
_entity_poly.entity_id
_entity_poly.type
_entity_poly.pdbx_seq_one_letter_code
_entity_poly.pdbx_strand_id
1 'polypeptide(L)'
;MKKWRFVSNQNSTIVGINDAGIETFTADMHRSLVREIIQNSLDAKNPQIDEPVRVEFKMIALNRDKVPDVDNLQSIIQKCRNSNKDEMDAEKFFDNANNLISQPTINILRISDYNTIGLEGSDTCEKGTSWSRLVKENGSSNKEKSSGGSFGIGKSATFACSDLRTVFYSSLDTKGVKSNFGVAKLVSYEDEEIGWTTGIGYYSEDKRFVAIPELASFDEEYTRDSAGTDIYVFGVHKLEKYKEKLIRAVLLDFLVSLIKGNLIVEIQGAEIKKENLARYMSQLNPYESEEIKSLLEYYHLLFSADPKVVRISLDSNIYGKKYGFEDGECTLYLKEGEGYNRKVLITRKAGMRILEQNRISGSIEFTGVMIIEGAKMNEAFKTMEVPSHDAWEPGRCRGRERYYTNILNEFKKYIKTCVLNSFTKIEEDKLDAIGASDFLPDRIEDDKEPKLQKNDLSTRIKKIFGKSIEPMKKKTKAVELAEIDSNADEESASGPGDGKGPKPGSGPHPGPGFGPFPGADSGSNPKSDKPGDDKKYKEIDVKKRLVCTDIHKGKYTLSFISPSKSSKGKLVFNLAGEQSDFELPIDSANIISSLPGTCIERITGNTIYLNNMNKGDRVKIEVIVDFDSYCMMEVDYYANKK
;
A
#
# COMPACT_ATOMS: atom_id res chain seq x y z
N MET A 1 9.21 40.14 -14.48
CA MET A 1 7.75 40.10 -14.20
C MET A 1 7.38 38.70 -13.82
N LYS A 2 6.76 38.52 -12.66
CA LYS A 2 6.28 37.20 -12.17
C LYS A 2 5.15 36.73 -13.07
N LYS A 3 5.29 35.52 -13.65
CA LYS A 3 4.26 34.92 -14.51
C LYS A 3 4.38 33.41 -14.56
N TRP A 4 3.31 32.72 -14.98
CA TRP A 4 3.34 31.30 -15.30
C TRP A 4 4.17 31.03 -16.54
N ARG A 5 5.13 30.11 -16.45
CA ARG A 5 6.00 29.67 -17.53
C ARG A 5 6.03 28.16 -17.60
N PHE A 6 5.84 27.65 -18.79
CA PHE A 6 6.01 26.24 -19.10
C PHE A 6 7.28 26.02 -19.89
N VAL A 7 7.90 24.89 -19.72
CA VAL A 7 9.17 24.54 -20.37
C VAL A 7 8.89 23.80 -21.66
N SER A 8 9.63 24.13 -22.74
CA SER A 8 9.60 23.32 -23.97
C SER A 8 10.07 21.89 -23.66
N ASN A 9 9.37 20.89 -24.21
CA ASN A 9 9.79 19.50 -24.12
C ASN A 9 10.85 19.11 -25.17
N GLN A 10 11.21 20.02 -26.06
CA GLN A 10 12.19 19.81 -27.13
C GLN A 10 11.89 18.57 -27.99
N ASN A 11 10.61 18.36 -28.31
CA ASN A 11 10.09 17.19 -29.04
C ASN A 11 10.32 15.84 -28.32
N SER A 12 10.42 15.86 -26.99
CA SER A 12 10.51 14.66 -26.17
C SER A 12 9.09 14.15 -25.78
N THR A 13 8.93 13.62 -24.60
CA THR A 13 7.67 12.99 -24.15
C THR A 13 6.52 13.99 -24.07
N ILE A 14 5.36 13.65 -24.63
CA ILE A 14 4.09 14.35 -24.44
C ILE A 14 3.40 13.75 -23.22
N VAL A 15 2.99 14.61 -22.27
CA VAL A 15 2.33 14.22 -21.02
C VAL A 15 0.83 14.47 -21.17
N GLY A 16 0.03 13.40 -21.01
CA GLY A 16 -1.43 13.45 -21.00
C GLY A 16 -2.01 13.74 -19.62
N ILE A 17 -3.36 13.64 -19.51
CA ILE A 17 -4.09 13.99 -18.28
C ILE A 17 -3.87 12.99 -17.14
N ASN A 18 -3.59 11.72 -17.44
CA ASN A 18 -3.46 10.63 -16.47
C ASN A 18 -2.04 10.59 -15.87
N ASP A 19 -1.77 11.46 -14.88
CA ASP A 19 -0.53 11.44 -14.09
C ASP A 19 -0.64 10.33 -13.03
N ALA A 20 0.15 9.26 -13.17
CA ALA A 20 0.15 8.12 -12.24
C ALA A 20 0.39 8.53 -10.77
N GLY A 21 1.16 9.60 -10.53
CA GLY A 21 1.36 10.15 -9.19
C GLY A 21 0.08 10.76 -8.61
N ILE A 22 -0.70 11.46 -9.42
CA ILE A 22 -1.99 12.05 -9.01
C ILE A 22 -3.02 10.95 -8.84
N GLU A 23 -3.12 10.03 -9.81
CA GLU A 23 -4.10 8.92 -9.80
C GLU A 23 -3.98 8.02 -8.55
N THR A 24 -2.77 7.85 -8.02
CA THR A 24 -2.54 7.09 -6.78
C THR A 24 -3.36 7.62 -5.59
N PHE A 25 -3.72 8.90 -5.57
CA PHE A 25 -4.39 9.57 -4.45
C PHE A 25 -5.87 9.92 -4.70
N THR A 26 -6.42 9.60 -5.85
CA THR A 26 -7.80 9.98 -6.23
C THR A 26 -8.87 9.16 -5.52
N ALA A 27 -8.60 7.91 -5.14
CA ALA A 27 -9.58 7.01 -4.51
C ALA A 27 -10.14 7.55 -3.18
N ASP A 28 -9.28 8.12 -2.33
CA ASP A 28 -9.66 8.86 -1.12
C ASP A 28 -8.73 10.08 -0.96
N MET A 29 -9.00 11.10 -1.75
CA MET A 29 -8.13 12.28 -1.85
C MET A 29 -7.99 13.03 -0.52
N HIS A 30 -9.06 13.07 0.32
CA HIS A 30 -9.01 13.78 1.61
C HIS A 30 -8.13 13.05 2.62
N ARG A 31 -8.29 11.74 2.73
CA ARG A 31 -7.49 10.93 3.61
C ARG A 31 -6.04 10.94 3.17
N SER A 32 -5.79 10.80 1.88
CA SER A 32 -4.45 10.85 1.29
C SER A 32 -3.77 12.20 1.55
N LEU A 33 -4.49 13.31 1.37
CA LEU A 33 -3.99 14.65 1.67
C LEU A 33 -3.60 14.78 3.15
N VAL A 34 -4.51 14.41 4.07
CA VAL A 34 -4.26 14.48 5.52
C VAL A 34 -3.05 13.65 5.92
N ARG A 35 -2.95 12.43 5.42
CA ARG A 35 -1.83 11.50 5.71
C ARG A 35 -0.50 12.09 5.27
N GLU A 36 -0.42 12.52 4.02
CA GLU A 36 0.82 13.06 3.44
C GLU A 36 1.28 14.35 4.12
N ILE A 37 0.36 15.30 4.29
CA ILE A 37 0.68 16.59 4.90
C ILE A 37 1.14 16.41 6.34
N ILE A 38 0.35 15.74 7.18
CA ILE A 38 0.67 15.61 8.61
C ILE A 38 1.94 14.78 8.81
N GLN A 39 2.15 13.73 8.00
CA GLN A 39 3.39 12.96 8.06
C GLN A 39 4.60 13.83 7.74
N ASN A 40 4.56 14.60 6.65
CA ASN A 40 5.66 15.47 6.25
C ASN A 40 5.95 16.54 7.31
N SER A 41 4.90 17.10 7.93
CA SER A 41 5.03 18.07 9.02
C SER A 41 5.64 17.44 10.27
N LEU A 42 5.24 16.22 10.67
CA LEU A 42 5.83 15.49 11.80
C LEU A 42 7.29 15.12 11.54
N ASP A 43 7.64 14.76 10.31
CA ASP A 43 9.03 14.45 9.91
C ASP A 43 9.90 15.72 9.86
N ALA A 44 9.30 16.89 9.65
CA ALA A 44 9.95 18.20 9.63
C ALA A 44 9.92 18.90 11.00
N LYS A 45 9.51 18.24 12.09
CA LYS A 45 9.49 18.85 13.44
C LYS A 45 10.82 19.51 13.75
N ASN A 46 10.76 20.76 14.24
CA ASN A 46 11.94 21.48 14.71
C ASN A 46 12.43 20.86 16.03
N PRO A 47 13.65 20.28 16.09
CA PRO A 47 14.16 19.63 17.28
C PRO A 47 14.45 20.60 18.44
N GLN A 48 14.48 21.90 18.18
CA GLN A 48 14.71 22.95 19.19
C GLN A 48 13.42 23.40 19.88
N ILE A 49 12.26 22.91 19.41
CA ILE A 49 10.94 23.30 19.91
C ILE A 49 10.28 22.07 20.55
N ASP A 50 9.93 22.17 21.85
CA ASP A 50 9.28 21.08 22.57
C ASP A 50 7.79 20.94 22.23
N GLU A 51 7.15 22.04 21.84
CA GLU A 51 5.73 22.06 21.51
C GLU A 51 5.41 21.04 20.38
N PRO A 52 4.18 20.51 20.37
CA PRO A 52 3.73 19.60 19.32
C PRO A 52 3.74 20.28 17.95
N VAL A 53 3.90 19.49 16.90
CA VAL A 53 3.64 19.98 15.55
C VAL A 53 2.18 20.36 15.45
N ARG A 54 1.89 21.56 14.91
CA ARG A 54 0.54 22.02 14.64
C ARG A 54 0.35 22.14 13.13
N VAL A 55 -0.78 21.60 12.63
CA VAL A 55 -1.17 21.68 11.22
C VAL A 55 -2.56 22.27 11.12
N GLU A 56 -2.71 23.32 10.34
CA GLU A 56 -3.98 24.00 10.11
C GLU A 56 -4.47 23.80 8.67
N PHE A 57 -5.77 23.48 8.52
CA PHE A 57 -6.48 23.42 7.26
C PHE A 57 -7.58 24.48 7.23
N LYS A 58 -7.43 25.48 6.38
CA LYS A 58 -8.39 26.58 6.24
C LYS A 58 -8.81 26.77 4.79
N MET A 59 -10.11 26.65 4.52
CA MET A 59 -10.69 26.98 3.22
C MET A 59 -10.89 28.49 3.10
N ILE A 60 -10.45 29.06 2.00
CA ILE A 60 -10.49 30.48 1.71
C ILE A 60 -11.21 30.67 0.37
N ALA A 61 -12.09 31.66 0.28
CA ALA A 61 -12.65 32.13 -0.97
C ALA A 61 -11.80 33.32 -1.46
N LEU A 62 -10.94 33.09 -2.45
CA LEU A 62 -10.06 34.12 -3.02
C LEU A 62 -10.73 34.79 -4.21
N ASN A 63 -10.73 36.11 -4.27
CA ASN A 63 -11.17 36.85 -5.46
C ASN A 63 -10.28 36.47 -6.64
N ARG A 64 -10.87 36.31 -7.82
CA ARG A 64 -10.17 35.92 -9.05
C ARG A 64 -8.96 36.79 -9.39
N ASP A 65 -9.11 38.11 -9.22
CA ASP A 65 -8.06 39.10 -9.50
C ASP A 65 -6.80 39.00 -8.61
N LYS A 66 -6.95 38.31 -7.44
CA LYS A 66 -5.84 38.04 -6.54
C LYS A 66 -5.10 36.74 -6.86
N VAL A 67 -5.63 35.91 -7.78
CA VAL A 67 -4.92 34.72 -8.26
C VAL A 67 -3.73 35.15 -9.12
N PRO A 68 -2.50 34.69 -8.81
CA PRO A 68 -1.30 35.14 -9.52
C PRO A 68 -1.36 34.85 -11.01
N ASP A 69 -1.27 35.93 -11.84
CA ASP A 69 -1.24 35.86 -13.29
C ASP A 69 -2.40 35.02 -13.89
N VAL A 70 -3.60 35.27 -13.35
CA VAL A 70 -4.80 34.46 -13.59
C VAL A 70 -5.20 34.36 -15.07
N ASP A 71 -5.06 35.49 -15.82
CA ASP A 71 -5.44 35.54 -17.22
C ASP A 71 -4.50 34.70 -18.09
N ASN A 72 -3.19 34.72 -17.78
CA ASN A 72 -2.22 33.84 -18.42
C ASN A 72 -2.48 32.37 -18.07
N LEU A 73 -2.75 32.05 -16.80
CA LEU A 73 -3.10 30.67 -16.40
C LEU A 73 -4.36 30.17 -17.11
N GLN A 74 -5.39 31.02 -17.22
CA GLN A 74 -6.59 30.70 -17.98
C GLN A 74 -6.31 30.47 -19.46
N SER A 75 -5.48 31.32 -20.08
CA SER A 75 -5.03 31.13 -21.47
C SER A 75 -4.31 29.79 -21.66
N ILE A 76 -3.44 29.40 -20.71
CA ILE A 76 -2.74 28.12 -20.74
C ILE A 76 -3.73 26.95 -20.61
N ILE A 77 -4.72 27.03 -19.71
CA ILE A 77 -5.78 26.02 -19.57
C ILE A 77 -6.52 25.83 -20.91
N GLN A 78 -6.83 26.92 -21.62
CA GLN A 78 -7.46 26.85 -22.93
C GLN A 78 -6.54 26.24 -24.00
N LYS A 79 -5.24 26.54 -23.99
CA LYS A 79 -4.25 25.90 -24.87
C LYS A 79 -4.16 24.38 -24.58
N CYS A 80 -4.13 23.98 -23.33
CA CYS A 80 -4.16 22.57 -22.92
C CYS A 80 -5.41 21.85 -23.48
N ARG A 81 -6.60 22.45 -23.32
CA ARG A 81 -7.84 21.95 -23.89
C ARG A 81 -7.76 21.80 -25.40
N ASN A 82 -7.27 22.84 -26.09
CA ASN A 82 -7.21 22.86 -27.55
C ASN A 82 -6.24 21.83 -28.11
N SER A 83 -5.13 21.57 -27.46
CA SER A 83 -4.11 20.60 -27.89
C SER A 83 -4.50 19.15 -27.59
N ASN A 84 -5.53 18.91 -26.74
CA ASN A 84 -5.95 17.57 -26.31
C ASN A 84 -7.46 17.32 -26.56
N LYS A 85 -8.02 17.86 -27.65
CA LYS A 85 -9.45 17.76 -27.99
C LYS A 85 -9.92 16.33 -28.26
N ASP A 86 -9.01 15.45 -28.68
CA ASP A 86 -9.31 14.06 -29.02
C ASP A 86 -9.36 13.15 -27.78
N GLU A 87 -8.97 13.67 -26.61
CA GLU A 87 -8.99 12.95 -25.33
C GLU A 87 -10.18 13.44 -24.48
N MET A 88 -11.25 12.66 -24.41
CA MET A 88 -12.51 13.00 -23.74
C MET A 88 -12.32 13.38 -22.26
N ASP A 89 -11.44 12.70 -21.53
CA ASP A 89 -11.18 12.98 -20.11
C ASP A 89 -10.42 14.30 -19.94
N ALA A 90 -9.46 14.59 -20.83
CA ALA A 90 -8.74 15.88 -20.84
C ALA A 90 -9.68 17.03 -21.20
N GLU A 91 -10.51 16.87 -22.23
CA GLU A 91 -11.50 17.88 -22.62
C GLU A 91 -12.43 18.23 -21.44
N LYS A 92 -13.02 17.23 -20.82
CA LYS A 92 -13.92 17.41 -19.68
C LYS A 92 -13.22 18.10 -18.48
N PHE A 93 -11.99 17.69 -18.19
CA PHE A 93 -11.20 18.29 -17.11
C PHE A 93 -10.95 19.77 -17.38
N PHE A 94 -10.47 20.12 -18.59
CA PHE A 94 -10.14 21.49 -18.92
C PHE A 94 -11.37 22.40 -19.12
N ASP A 95 -12.52 21.86 -19.52
CA ASP A 95 -13.79 22.58 -19.50
C ASP A 95 -14.19 22.96 -18.06
N ASN A 96 -14.10 22.03 -17.13
CA ASN A 96 -14.35 22.30 -15.72
C ASN A 96 -13.36 23.30 -15.14
N ALA A 97 -12.05 23.15 -15.44
CA ALA A 97 -11.01 24.05 -14.97
C ALA A 97 -11.21 25.49 -15.52
N ASN A 98 -11.57 25.61 -16.80
CA ASN A 98 -11.85 26.90 -17.43
C ASN A 98 -13.11 27.58 -16.82
N ASN A 99 -14.15 26.81 -16.55
CA ASN A 99 -15.35 27.31 -15.87
C ASN A 99 -15.00 27.77 -14.44
N LEU A 100 -14.18 27.02 -13.72
CA LEU A 100 -13.78 27.33 -12.34
C LEU A 100 -12.91 28.59 -12.28
N ILE A 101 -11.90 28.69 -13.12
CA ILE A 101 -10.98 29.86 -13.11
C ILE A 101 -11.67 31.15 -13.58
N SER A 102 -12.81 31.03 -14.28
CA SER A 102 -13.63 32.17 -14.71
C SER A 102 -14.58 32.68 -13.63
N GLN A 103 -14.74 31.98 -12.51
CA GLN A 103 -15.62 32.40 -11.42
C GLN A 103 -15.08 33.67 -10.73
N PRO A 104 -15.93 34.53 -10.19
CA PRO A 104 -15.51 35.73 -9.46
C PRO A 104 -14.65 35.41 -8.23
N THR A 105 -14.86 34.23 -7.64
CA THR A 105 -14.10 33.71 -6.49
C THR A 105 -13.69 32.27 -6.72
N ILE A 106 -12.47 31.92 -6.28
CA ILE A 106 -11.90 30.57 -6.38
C ILE A 106 -11.64 30.04 -4.97
N ASN A 107 -12.11 28.83 -4.67
CA ASN A 107 -11.82 28.19 -3.39
C ASN A 107 -10.36 27.74 -3.35
N ILE A 108 -9.67 28.10 -2.28
CA ILE A 108 -8.30 27.69 -1.99
C ILE A 108 -8.27 27.01 -0.63
N LEU A 109 -7.58 25.88 -0.54
CA LEU A 109 -7.25 25.28 0.73
C LEU A 109 -5.84 25.73 1.14
N ARG A 110 -5.75 26.53 2.20
CA ARG A 110 -4.49 26.80 2.89
C ARG A 110 -4.23 25.69 3.89
N ILE A 111 -3.03 25.13 3.83
CA ILE A 111 -2.53 24.15 4.78
C ILE A 111 -1.24 24.70 5.35
N SER A 112 -1.20 24.98 6.64
CA SER A 112 -0.08 25.60 7.32
C SER A 112 0.46 24.71 8.41
N ASP A 113 1.77 24.44 8.41
CA ASP A 113 2.42 23.78 9.53
C ASP A 113 3.18 24.78 10.42
N TYR A 114 3.33 24.41 11.68
CA TYR A 114 4.02 25.19 12.71
C TYR A 114 4.86 24.27 13.58
N ASN A 115 5.88 24.83 14.24
CA ASN A 115 6.88 24.11 15.04
C ASN A 115 7.71 23.13 14.17
N THR A 116 7.85 23.46 12.89
CA THR A 116 8.64 22.74 11.88
C THR A 116 9.84 23.59 11.44
N ILE A 117 10.77 22.97 10.70
CA ILE A 117 11.97 23.68 10.21
C ILE A 117 11.73 24.53 8.95
N GLY A 118 10.56 24.43 8.32
CA GLY A 118 10.30 25.00 7.01
C GLY A 118 11.06 24.31 5.88
N LEU A 119 11.10 24.95 4.69
CA LEU A 119 11.75 24.42 3.49
C LEU A 119 13.13 25.07 3.28
N GLU A 120 14.17 24.39 3.74
CA GLU A 120 15.55 24.83 3.54
C GLU A 120 16.01 24.68 2.09
N GLY A 121 16.90 25.59 1.64
CA GLY A 121 17.54 25.58 0.33
C GLY A 121 16.71 26.21 -0.79
N SER A 122 15.73 27.03 -0.45
CA SER A 122 14.95 27.80 -1.43
C SER A 122 15.75 28.93 -2.06
N ASP A 123 16.75 29.45 -1.36
CA ASP A 123 17.69 30.51 -1.82
C ASP A 123 18.68 29.98 -2.85
N THR A 124 19.21 28.80 -2.67
CA THR A 124 20.15 28.14 -3.59
C THR A 124 19.46 27.32 -4.67
N CYS A 125 18.26 26.82 -4.40
CA CYS A 125 17.51 25.87 -5.26
C CYS A 125 18.29 24.61 -5.62
N GLU A 126 19.25 24.22 -4.78
CA GLU A 126 20.11 23.07 -5.02
C GLU A 126 19.33 21.76 -4.88
N LYS A 127 19.70 20.78 -5.68
CA LYS A 127 19.16 19.42 -5.64
C LYS A 127 19.40 18.77 -4.27
N GLY A 128 18.40 18.09 -3.76
CA GLY A 128 18.49 17.34 -2.49
C GLY A 128 18.14 18.15 -1.24
N THR A 129 17.86 19.43 -1.36
CA THR A 129 17.32 20.25 -0.26
C THR A 129 15.84 19.92 -0.02
N SER A 130 15.30 20.25 1.16
CA SER A 130 13.89 20.02 1.46
C SER A 130 12.97 20.78 0.49
N TRP A 131 13.36 22.01 0.13
CA TRP A 131 12.66 22.79 -0.88
C TRP A 131 12.66 22.11 -2.26
N SER A 132 13.82 21.71 -2.77
CA SER A 132 13.96 21.09 -4.08
C SER A 132 13.15 19.80 -4.19
N ARG A 133 13.19 18.96 -3.14
CA ARG A 133 12.44 17.69 -3.09
C ARG A 133 10.94 17.92 -3.16
N LEU A 134 10.41 18.86 -2.41
CA LEU A 134 8.96 19.13 -2.41
C LEU A 134 8.52 19.76 -3.75
N VAL A 135 9.27 20.71 -4.27
CA VAL A 135 8.81 21.58 -5.35
C VAL A 135 9.22 21.07 -6.73
N LYS A 136 10.45 20.56 -6.90
CA LYS A 136 11.03 20.26 -8.23
C LYS A 136 11.32 18.80 -8.51
N GLU A 137 11.73 18.03 -7.50
CA GLU A 137 12.19 16.67 -7.75
C GLU A 137 11.03 15.69 -7.85
N ASN A 138 10.99 14.88 -8.92
CA ASN A 138 10.04 13.79 -9.07
C ASN A 138 10.79 12.45 -8.96
N GLY A 139 10.29 11.53 -8.13
CA GLY A 139 10.86 10.17 -8.02
C GLY A 139 12.24 10.11 -7.37
N SER A 140 12.75 11.21 -6.78
CA SER A 140 14.02 11.20 -6.05
C SER A 140 13.78 10.79 -4.59
N SER A 141 14.40 9.68 -4.17
CA SER A 141 14.47 9.30 -2.77
C SER A 141 15.92 9.47 -2.29
N ASN A 142 16.16 10.30 -1.28
CA ASN A 142 17.48 10.34 -0.66
C ASN A 142 17.64 9.16 0.29
N LYS A 143 18.73 8.43 0.14
CA LYS A 143 19.14 7.34 1.05
C LYS A 143 19.69 7.85 2.39
N GLU A 144 19.61 9.15 2.68
CA GLU A 144 20.02 9.67 3.97
C GLU A 144 18.98 9.34 5.05
N LYS A 145 19.50 8.82 6.14
CA LYS A 145 18.87 8.01 7.20
C LYS A 145 17.78 8.65 8.03
N SER A 146 17.37 9.91 7.80
CA SER A 146 16.50 10.62 8.76
C SER A 146 15.23 11.27 8.24
N SER A 147 15.02 11.43 6.93
CA SER A 147 13.86 12.14 6.38
C SER A 147 12.81 11.25 5.71
N GLY A 148 11.53 11.52 5.99
CA GLY A 148 10.38 10.65 5.78
C GLY A 148 9.86 10.42 4.36
N GLY A 149 10.24 11.19 3.36
CA GLY A 149 9.69 11.07 2.01
C GLY A 149 10.32 9.96 1.19
N SER A 150 9.61 8.83 0.97
CA SER A 150 10.22 7.66 0.34
C SER A 150 10.31 7.69 -1.18
N PHE A 151 9.50 8.52 -1.92
CA PHE A 151 9.43 8.40 -3.39
C PHE A 151 9.19 9.70 -4.15
N GLY A 152 9.01 10.85 -3.49
CA GLY A 152 8.67 12.12 -4.17
C GLY A 152 7.31 12.10 -4.89
N ILE A 153 6.47 11.12 -4.61
CA ILE A 153 5.12 10.98 -5.19
C ILE A 153 4.08 11.64 -4.28
N GLY A 154 4.28 11.64 -2.96
CA GLY A 154 3.33 12.10 -1.96
C GLY A 154 2.84 13.53 -2.16
N LYS A 155 3.72 14.43 -2.63
CA LYS A 155 3.30 15.79 -3.02
C LYS A 155 2.16 15.82 -4.05
N SER A 156 1.92 14.74 -4.79
CA SER A 156 0.83 14.65 -5.75
C SER A 156 -0.56 14.60 -5.09
N ALA A 157 -0.64 14.29 -3.79
CA ALA A 157 -1.90 14.34 -3.04
C ALA A 157 -2.51 15.76 -3.04
N THR A 158 -1.70 16.82 -3.02
CA THR A 158 -2.20 18.21 -3.11
C THR A 158 -2.77 18.52 -4.49
N PHE A 159 -2.16 17.99 -5.56
CA PHE A 159 -2.66 18.15 -6.92
C PHE A 159 -3.93 17.31 -7.19
N ALA A 160 -4.07 16.16 -6.54
CA ALA A 160 -5.29 15.35 -6.62
C ALA A 160 -6.52 16.09 -6.04
N CYS A 161 -6.30 16.99 -5.07
CA CYS A 161 -7.37 17.83 -4.48
C CYS A 161 -7.64 19.12 -5.27
N SER A 162 -6.95 19.38 -6.38
CA SER A 162 -7.04 20.63 -7.15
C SER A 162 -7.63 20.39 -8.54
N ASP A 163 -8.79 20.97 -8.82
CA ASP A 163 -9.39 20.97 -10.16
C ASP A 163 -8.66 21.90 -11.15
N LEU A 164 -7.76 22.76 -10.63
CA LEU A 164 -6.84 23.53 -11.43
C LEU A 164 -5.45 22.90 -11.51
N ARG A 165 -5.22 21.78 -10.79
CA ARG A 165 -3.89 21.15 -10.64
C ARG A 165 -2.78 22.16 -10.37
N THR A 166 -3.09 23.18 -9.55
CA THR A 166 -2.24 24.33 -9.25
C THR A 166 -2.05 24.48 -7.75
N VAL A 167 -0.79 24.51 -7.31
CA VAL A 167 -0.41 24.58 -5.91
C VAL A 167 0.68 25.63 -5.73
N PHE A 168 0.57 26.47 -4.68
CA PHE A 168 1.63 27.35 -4.22
C PHE A 168 2.22 26.84 -2.91
N TYR A 169 3.53 26.89 -2.82
CA TYR A 169 4.32 26.63 -1.61
C TYR A 169 4.91 27.94 -1.13
N SER A 170 4.70 28.27 0.14
CA SER A 170 5.29 29.43 0.79
C SER A 170 5.95 28.99 2.08
N SER A 171 7.18 29.37 2.34
CA SER A 171 7.91 28.89 3.50
C SER A 171 8.80 29.95 4.12
N LEU A 172 8.89 29.92 5.43
CA LEU A 172 9.90 30.58 6.25
C LEU A 172 10.72 29.49 6.92
N ASP A 173 12.01 29.38 6.64
CA ASP A 173 12.86 28.39 7.29
C ASP A 173 13.45 28.90 8.62
N THR A 174 14.13 27.99 9.34
CA THR A 174 14.76 28.33 10.64
C THR A 174 15.91 29.32 10.54
N LYS A 175 16.41 29.62 9.34
CA LYS A 175 17.45 30.61 9.06
C LYS A 175 16.86 31.98 8.69
N GLY A 176 15.51 32.07 8.65
CA GLY A 176 14.80 33.29 8.27
C GLY A 176 14.68 33.51 6.76
N VAL A 177 15.00 32.49 5.94
CA VAL A 177 14.85 32.57 4.49
C VAL A 177 13.39 32.45 4.12
N LYS A 178 12.88 33.44 3.41
CA LYS A 178 11.50 33.49 2.89
C LYS A 178 11.48 33.02 1.45
N SER A 179 10.45 32.25 1.10
CA SER A 179 10.26 31.78 -0.28
C SER A 179 8.81 31.57 -0.61
N ASN A 180 8.44 31.78 -1.87
CA ASN A 180 7.23 31.22 -2.44
C ASN A 180 7.47 30.70 -3.86
N PHE A 181 6.62 29.77 -4.28
CA PHE A 181 6.74 29.15 -5.60
C PHE A 181 5.43 28.49 -6.02
N GLY A 182 4.92 28.84 -7.20
CA GLY A 182 3.75 28.19 -7.77
C GLY A 182 4.14 27.06 -8.72
N VAL A 183 3.40 25.96 -8.67
CA VAL A 183 3.53 24.80 -9.56
C VAL A 183 2.17 24.44 -10.14
N ALA A 184 2.09 24.32 -11.46
CA ALA A 184 0.93 23.79 -12.17
C ALA A 184 1.30 22.50 -12.89
N LYS A 185 0.58 21.41 -12.60
CA LYS A 185 0.73 20.11 -13.27
C LYS A 185 -0.45 19.88 -14.21
N LEU A 186 -0.33 20.39 -15.42
CA LEU A 186 -1.33 20.24 -16.46
C LEU A 186 -0.96 19.10 -17.43
N VAL A 187 -1.21 19.30 -18.71
CA VAL A 187 -0.82 18.40 -19.80
C VAL A 187 0.15 19.11 -20.74
N SER A 188 0.84 18.39 -21.58
CA SER A 188 1.57 18.98 -22.70
C SER A 188 0.59 19.69 -23.64
N TYR A 189 0.94 20.89 -24.06
CA TYR A 189 0.20 21.65 -25.06
C TYR A 189 1.16 22.28 -26.05
N GLU A 190 0.67 22.57 -27.25
CA GLU A 190 1.43 23.25 -28.28
C GLU A 190 1.38 24.77 -28.05
N ASP A 191 2.54 25.38 -27.92
CA ASP A 191 2.72 26.83 -27.78
C ASP A 191 3.41 27.41 -29.02
N GLU A 192 2.94 28.53 -29.49
CA GLU A 192 3.40 29.14 -30.75
C GLU A 192 4.89 29.51 -30.73
N GLU A 193 5.45 29.89 -29.55
CA GLU A 193 6.84 30.34 -29.42
C GLU A 193 7.81 29.19 -29.12
N ILE A 194 7.40 28.24 -28.30
CA ILE A 194 8.30 27.19 -27.74
C ILE A 194 7.96 25.76 -28.17
N GLY A 195 6.93 25.58 -29.00
CA GLY A 195 6.44 24.29 -29.42
C GLY A 195 5.79 23.50 -28.28
N TRP A 196 5.86 22.17 -28.31
CA TRP A 196 5.29 21.33 -27.26
C TRP A 196 5.94 21.58 -25.89
N THR A 197 5.11 21.65 -24.85
CA THR A 197 5.53 21.86 -23.45
C THR A 197 5.64 20.56 -22.68
N THR A 198 6.31 20.59 -21.50
CA THR A 198 6.43 19.46 -20.59
C THR A 198 5.15 19.19 -19.76
N GLY A 199 4.11 20.01 -19.88
CA GLY A 199 2.90 19.91 -19.05
C GLY A 199 3.07 20.43 -17.61
N ILE A 200 4.29 20.73 -17.17
CA ILE A 200 4.57 21.30 -15.86
C ILE A 200 4.98 22.76 -16.02
N GLY A 201 4.27 23.63 -15.32
CA GLY A 201 4.52 25.07 -15.28
C GLY A 201 4.88 25.58 -13.90
N TYR A 202 5.62 26.68 -13.90
CA TYR A 202 6.09 27.32 -12.67
C TYR A 202 5.75 28.82 -12.68
N TYR A 203 5.28 29.31 -11.54
CA TYR A 203 5.12 30.76 -11.33
C TYR A 203 6.44 31.32 -10.84
N SER A 204 7.10 32.10 -11.68
CA SER A 204 8.48 32.59 -11.44
C SER A 204 8.75 33.92 -12.10
N GLU A 205 9.81 34.62 -11.65
CA GLU A 205 10.22 35.89 -12.22
C GLU A 205 10.94 35.74 -13.57
N ASP A 206 11.70 34.68 -13.72
CA ASP A 206 12.51 34.41 -14.91
C ASP A 206 12.49 32.91 -15.31
N LYS A 207 13.24 32.58 -16.37
CA LYS A 207 13.33 31.22 -16.93
C LYS A 207 14.24 30.28 -16.10
N ARG A 208 14.88 30.74 -15.03
CA ARG A 208 15.68 29.88 -14.15
C ARG A 208 14.81 29.09 -13.18
N PHE A 209 13.54 29.50 -13.03
CA PHE A 209 12.56 28.81 -12.16
C PHE A 209 13.06 28.70 -10.71
N VAL A 210 13.62 29.80 -10.19
CA VAL A 210 14.03 29.90 -8.78
C VAL A 210 12.87 30.38 -7.90
N ALA A 211 12.95 30.09 -6.62
CA ALA A 211 11.97 30.57 -5.66
C ALA A 211 11.93 32.09 -5.60
N ILE A 212 10.76 32.65 -5.39
CA ILE A 212 10.57 34.09 -5.18
C ILE A 212 10.88 34.37 -3.71
N PRO A 213 11.81 35.31 -3.37
CA PRO A 213 12.31 35.51 -2.00
C PRO A 213 11.36 36.36 -1.14
N GLU A 214 10.09 36.00 -1.14
CA GLU A 214 9.04 36.61 -0.32
C GLU A 214 8.00 35.52 0.06
N LEU A 215 7.20 35.77 1.10
CA LEU A 215 6.09 34.90 1.44
C LEU A 215 4.89 35.18 0.53
N ALA A 216 4.18 34.12 0.13
CA ALA A 216 2.88 34.29 -0.51
C ALA A 216 1.82 34.58 0.56
N SER A 217 0.89 35.49 0.25
CA SER A 217 -0.25 35.79 1.11
C SER A 217 -1.52 35.83 0.26
N PHE A 218 -2.34 34.78 0.39
CA PHE A 218 -3.66 34.67 -0.24
C PHE A 218 -4.80 34.75 0.80
N ASP A 219 -4.46 34.83 2.08
CA ASP A 219 -5.36 35.01 3.21
C ASP A 219 -5.03 36.35 3.88
N GLU A 220 -5.90 37.33 3.77
CA GLU A 220 -5.68 38.69 4.30
C GLU A 220 -5.58 38.72 5.83
N GLU A 221 -6.17 37.74 6.48
CA GLU A 221 -6.16 37.61 7.95
C GLU A 221 -4.92 36.85 8.46
N TYR A 222 -4.04 36.40 7.55
CA TYR A 222 -2.93 35.53 7.89
C TYR A 222 -1.59 36.06 7.37
N THR A 223 -0.62 36.12 8.26
CA THR A 223 0.78 36.36 7.92
C THR A 223 1.66 35.41 8.71
N ARG A 224 2.53 34.68 8.02
CA ARG A 224 3.49 33.79 8.67
C ARG A 224 4.61 34.58 9.32
N ASP A 225 4.83 34.36 10.60
CA ASP A 225 5.86 34.99 11.45
C ASP A 225 6.88 34.00 12.03
N SER A 226 6.60 32.72 11.94
CA SER A 226 7.42 31.64 12.50
C SER A 226 7.79 30.60 11.45
N ALA A 227 8.87 29.83 11.67
CA ALA A 227 9.34 28.80 10.76
C ALA A 227 8.25 27.77 10.47
N GLY A 228 8.14 27.37 9.21
CA GLY A 228 7.16 26.44 8.72
C GLY A 228 6.80 26.65 7.25
N THR A 229 5.83 25.91 6.77
CA THR A 229 5.40 25.89 5.37
C THR A 229 3.90 26.10 5.25
N ASP A 230 3.50 26.91 4.26
CA ASP A 230 2.12 27.06 3.81
C ASP A 230 1.99 26.44 2.42
N ILE A 231 0.99 25.60 2.25
CA ILE A 231 0.61 25.01 0.97
C ILE A 231 -0.77 25.55 0.61
N TYR A 232 -0.86 26.21 -0.55
CA TYR A 232 -2.11 26.73 -1.07
C TYR A 232 -2.54 25.89 -2.26
N VAL A 233 -3.60 25.11 -2.11
CA VAL A 233 -4.19 24.28 -3.18
C VAL A 233 -5.29 25.09 -3.84
N PHE A 234 -5.13 25.44 -5.11
CA PHE A 234 -6.06 26.30 -5.85
C PHE A 234 -7.16 25.46 -6.52
N GLY A 235 -8.37 25.98 -6.52
CA GLY A 235 -9.50 25.32 -7.17
C GLY A 235 -9.90 24.01 -6.46
N VAL A 236 -9.97 24.03 -5.15
CA VAL A 236 -10.42 22.88 -4.38
C VAL A 236 -11.92 22.72 -4.54
N HIS A 237 -12.35 21.49 -4.82
CA HIS A 237 -13.75 21.13 -4.82
C HIS A 237 -14.42 21.56 -3.50
N LYS A 238 -15.53 22.28 -3.61
CA LYS A 238 -16.42 22.54 -2.49
C LYS A 238 -17.19 21.28 -2.16
N LEU A 239 -16.50 20.32 -1.55
CA LEU A 239 -17.13 19.06 -1.17
C LEU A 239 -18.03 19.28 0.05
N GLU A 240 -19.26 18.85 -0.08
CA GLU A 240 -20.12 18.71 1.09
C GLU A 240 -19.40 17.90 2.16
N LYS A 241 -19.43 18.40 3.41
CA LYS A 241 -18.82 17.75 4.58
C LYS A 241 -17.29 17.55 4.51
N TYR A 242 -16.55 18.41 3.77
CA TYR A 242 -15.10 18.25 3.69
C TYR A 242 -14.46 18.33 5.10
N LYS A 243 -14.94 19.23 5.97
CA LYS A 243 -14.47 19.39 7.35
C LYS A 243 -14.58 18.09 8.14
N GLU A 244 -15.73 17.44 8.07
CA GLU A 244 -15.98 16.17 8.74
C GLU A 244 -15.08 15.04 8.19
N LYS A 245 -14.88 15.02 6.87
CA LYS A 245 -13.98 14.05 6.22
C LYS A 245 -12.53 14.22 6.67
N LEU A 246 -12.01 15.47 6.72
CA LEU A 246 -10.67 15.73 7.21
C LEU A 246 -10.53 15.38 8.70
N ILE A 247 -11.49 15.76 9.55
CA ILE A 247 -11.50 15.39 10.98
C ILE A 247 -11.45 13.87 11.12
N ARG A 248 -12.29 13.14 10.38
CA ARG A 248 -12.33 11.68 10.40
C ARG A 248 -10.98 11.07 9.99
N ALA A 249 -10.37 11.57 8.92
CA ALA A 249 -9.06 11.12 8.47
C ALA A 249 -7.97 11.33 9.54
N VAL A 250 -7.98 12.50 10.20
CA VAL A 250 -7.06 12.79 11.31
C VAL A 250 -7.23 11.79 12.46
N LEU A 251 -8.47 11.52 12.88
CA LEU A 251 -8.75 10.60 13.99
C LEU A 251 -8.35 9.16 13.63
N LEU A 252 -8.64 8.70 12.41
CA LEU A 252 -8.33 7.35 11.95
C LEU A 252 -6.83 7.09 11.80
N ASP A 253 -6.11 8.07 11.26
CA ASP A 253 -4.73 7.83 10.83
C ASP A 253 -3.68 8.35 11.84
N PHE A 254 -4.03 9.29 12.74
CA PHE A 254 -3.09 9.92 13.68
C PHE A 254 -3.46 9.77 15.16
N LEU A 255 -4.32 8.80 15.49
CA LEU A 255 -4.76 8.54 16.87
C LEU A 255 -3.59 8.50 17.86
N VAL A 256 -2.54 7.73 17.55
CA VAL A 256 -1.38 7.54 18.45
C VAL A 256 -0.62 8.85 18.62
N SER A 257 -0.43 9.63 17.56
CA SER A 257 0.24 10.93 17.63
C SER A 257 -0.52 11.94 18.48
N LEU A 258 -1.86 11.95 18.35
CA LEU A 258 -2.75 12.79 19.17
C LEU A 258 -2.71 12.38 20.64
N ILE A 259 -2.82 11.10 20.98
CA ILE A 259 -2.76 10.59 22.37
C ILE A 259 -1.42 10.93 23.02
N LYS A 260 -0.32 10.84 22.26
CA LYS A 260 1.02 11.21 22.76
C LYS A 260 1.19 12.71 22.97
N GLY A 261 0.31 13.54 22.41
CA GLY A 261 0.42 14.99 22.43
C GLY A 261 1.52 15.53 21.50
N ASN A 262 1.90 14.78 20.48
CA ASN A 262 2.91 15.19 19.50
C ASN A 262 2.34 16.01 18.33
N LEU A 263 1.01 16.04 18.21
CA LEU A 263 0.28 16.63 17.10
C LEU A 263 -0.94 17.43 17.58
N ILE A 264 -1.12 18.61 17.01
CA ILE A 264 -2.33 19.42 17.08
C ILE A 264 -2.80 19.64 15.64
N VAL A 265 -4.08 19.42 15.35
CA VAL A 265 -4.65 19.68 14.04
C VAL A 265 -5.81 20.64 14.17
N GLU A 266 -5.82 21.68 13.37
CA GLU A 266 -6.94 22.63 13.28
C GLU A 266 -7.58 22.56 11.90
N ILE A 267 -8.90 22.38 11.84
CA ILE A 267 -9.68 22.29 10.60
C ILE A 267 -10.84 23.26 10.67
N GLN A 268 -10.77 24.35 9.91
CA GLN A 268 -11.82 25.40 9.93
C GLN A 268 -12.20 25.81 11.36
N GLY A 269 -11.23 26.16 12.19
CA GLY A 269 -11.42 26.56 13.57
C GLY A 269 -11.78 25.43 14.56
N ALA A 270 -11.85 24.18 14.10
CA ALA A 270 -12.01 23.03 14.98
C ALA A 270 -10.64 22.44 15.32
N GLU A 271 -10.16 22.69 16.52
CA GLU A 271 -8.91 22.17 17.02
C GLU A 271 -9.08 20.75 17.56
N ILE A 272 -8.17 19.84 17.17
CA ILE A 272 -8.06 18.44 17.62
C ILE A 272 -6.70 18.27 18.28
N LYS A 273 -6.71 17.96 19.56
CA LYS A 273 -5.51 17.73 20.38
C LYS A 273 -5.81 16.74 21.50
N LYS A 274 -4.79 16.29 22.20
CA LYS A 274 -4.90 15.30 23.28
C LYS A 274 -6.00 15.65 24.29
N GLU A 275 -6.08 16.91 24.75
CA GLU A 275 -6.97 17.35 25.80
C GLU A 275 -8.46 17.29 25.44
N ASN A 276 -8.78 17.42 24.14
CA ASN A 276 -10.16 17.41 23.66
C ASN A 276 -10.53 16.18 22.82
N LEU A 277 -9.60 15.22 22.68
CA LEU A 277 -9.77 14.02 21.86
C LEU A 277 -11.00 13.20 22.30
N ALA A 278 -11.22 13.08 23.60
CA ALA A 278 -12.39 12.37 24.15
C ALA A 278 -13.73 12.90 23.60
N ARG A 279 -13.84 14.22 23.40
CA ARG A 279 -15.03 14.84 22.81
C ARG A 279 -15.27 14.36 21.38
N TYR A 280 -14.21 14.30 20.56
CA TYR A 280 -14.34 13.83 19.17
C TYR A 280 -14.67 12.33 19.12
N MET A 281 -14.04 11.52 19.96
CA MET A 281 -14.32 10.09 20.04
C MET A 281 -15.75 9.78 20.48
N SER A 282 -16.31 10.55 21.43
CA SER A 282 -17.70 10.36 21.89
C SER A 282 -18.78 10.72 20.85
N GLN A 283 -18.41 11.45 19.79
CA GLN A 283 -19.32 11.80 18.69
C GLN A 283 -19.36 10.75 17.58
N LEU A 284 -18.45 9.78 17.59
CA LEU A 284 -18.39 8.73 16.59
C LEU A 284 -19.40 7.62 16.91
N ASN A 285 -20.11 7.15 15.88
CA ASN A 285 -21.02 6.03 16.02
C ASN A 285 -20.30 4.70 15.69
N PRO A 286 -20.12 3.78 16.65
CA PRO A 286 -19.42 2.51 16.42
C PRO A 286 -20.11 1.58 15.41
N TYR A 287 -21.39 1.82 15.13
CA TYR A 287 -22.17 1.05 14.17
C TYR A 287 -22.12 1.60 12.75
N GLU A 288 -21.42 2.70 12.52
CA GLU A 288 -21.28 3.30 11.21
C GLU A 288 -20.37 2.47 10.28
N SER A 289 -19.25 1.98 10.82
CA SER A 289 -18.33 1.11 10.09
C SER A 289 -17.42 0.34 11.05
N GLU A 290 -16.90 -0.82 10.60
CA GLU A 290 -15.90 -1.58 11.36
C GLU A 290 -14.61 -0.77 11.62
N GLU A 291 -14.27 0.16 10.73
CA GLU A 291 -13.10 1.02 10.92
C GLU A 291 -13.30 2.00 12.09
N ILE A 292 -14.49 2.59 12.23
CA ILE A 292 -14.82 3.46 13.38
C ILE A 292 -14.91 2.66 14.67
N LYS A 293 -15.50 1.47 14.64
CA LYS A 293 -15.52 0.58 15.79
C LYS A 293 -14.09 0.26 16.24
N SER A 294 -13.23 -0.15 15.34
CA SER A 294 -11.82 -0.42 15.64
C SER A 294 -11.08 0.80 16.18
N LEU A 295 -11.31 1.99 15.61
CA LEU A 295 -10.74 3.25 16.12
C LEU A 295 -11.09 3.49 17.58
N LEU A 296 -12.36 3.32 17.95
CA LEU A 296 -12.83 3.50 19.34
C LEU A 296 -12.20 2.47 20.28
N GLU A 297 -12.05 1.22 19.84
CA GLU A 297 -11.36 0.17 20.62
C GLU A 297 -9.89 0.53 20.85
N TYR A 298 -9.16 0.99 19.83
CA TYR A 298 -7.77 1.43 19.97
C TYR A 298 -7.65 2.67 20.84
N TYR A 299 -8.57 3.61 20.74
CA TYR A 299 -8.62 4.78 21.61
C TYR A 299 -8.79 4.36 23.08
N HIS A 300 -9.78 3.51 23.38
CA HIS A 300 -10.03 3.02 24.74
C HIS A 300 -8.84 2.21 25.29
N LEU A 301 -8.19 1.40 24.42
CA LEU A 301 -7.00 0.64 24.79
C LEU A 301 -5.85 1.54 25.25
N LEU A 302 -5.58 2.61 24.51
CA LEU A 302 -4.43 3.48 24.76
C LEU A 302 -4.70 4.58 25.79
N PHE A 303 -5.94 5.03 25.90
CA PHE A 303 -6.30 6.19 26.72
C PHE A 303 -6.76 5.79 28.13
N SER A 304 -7.29 4.58 28.30
CA SER A 304 -7.75 4.12 29.62
C SER A 304 -6.58 3.62 30.49
N ALA A 305 -6.61 3.97 31.78
CA ALA A 305 -5.71 3.39 32.79
C ALA A 305 -6.22 2.02 33.27
N ASP A 306 -6.81 1.21 32.39
CA ASP A 306 -7.38 -0.10 32.74
C ASP A 306 -6.24 -1.08 33.09
N PRO A 307 -6.23 -1.68 34.31
CA PRO A 307 -5.21 -2.64 34.71
C PRO A 307 -5.21 -3.94 33.91
N LYS A 308 -6.27 -4.19 33.13
CA LYS A 308 -6.34 -5.34 32.22
C LYS A 308 -5.57 -5.15 30.92
N VAL A 309 -5.06 -3.95 30.66
CA VAL A 309 -4.21 -3.70 29.49
C VAL A 309 -2.84 -4.32 29.70
N VAL A 310 -2.51 -5.29 28.87
CA VAL A 310 -1.19 -5.92 28.81
C VAL A 310 -0.26 -5.04 27.97
N ARG A 311 0.89 -4.67 28.53
CA ARG A 311 1.93 -3.92 27.83
C ARG A 311 3.17 -4.79 27.67
N ILE A 312 3.59 -5.02 26.44
CA ILE A 312 4.75 -5.84 26.10
C ILE A 312 5.76 -4.96 25.38
N SER A 313 6.91 -4.75 25.99
CA SER A 313 8.05 -4.11 25.35
C SER A 313 8.86 -5.15 24.57
N LEU A 314 9.49 -4.76 23.48
CA LEU A 314 10.32 -5.67 22.70
C LEU A 314 11.46 -6.24 23.54
N ASP A 315 11.55 -7.57 23.57
CA ASP A 315 12.76 -8.32 23.92
C ASP A 315 13.46 -8.73 22.63
N SER A 316 14.62 -8.15 22.37
CA SER A 316 15.38 -8.38 21.15
C SER A 316 15.85 -9.82 21.00
N ASN A 317 16.01 -10.58 22.10
CA ASN A 317 16.36 -12.00 22.05
C ASN A 317 15.22 -12.85 21.47
N ILE A 318 13.96 -12.45 21.68
CA ILE A 318 12.78 -13.11 21.12
C ILE A 318 12.60 -12.74 19.65
N TYR A 319 12.74 -11.44 19.33
CA TYR A 319 12.60 -10.94 17.97
C TYR A 319 13.54 -9.78 17.69
N GLY A 320 14.36 -9.90 16.67
CA GLY A 320 15.04 -8.77 16.05
C GLY A 320 16.54 -8.64 16.34
N LYS A 321 17.14 -9.33 17.33
CA LYS A 321 18.57 -9.25 17.67
C LYS A 321 19.47 -9.47 16.47
N LYS A 322 19.18 -10.48 15.63
CA LYS A 322 19.92 -10.77 14.40
C LYS A 322 19.79 -9.68 13.32
N TYR A 323 18.82 -8.81 13.44
CA TYR A 323 18.60 -7.65 12.57
C TYR A 323 19.18 -6.36 13.15
N GLY A 324 19.76 -6.45 14.37
CA GLY A 324 20.35 -5.34 15.09
C GLY A 324 19.34 -4.51 15.87
N PHE A 325 18.10 -5.00 16.05
CA PHE A 325 17.10 -4.32 16.89
C PHE A 325 17.46 -4.44 18.37
N GLU A 326 17.10 -3.42 19.11
CA GLU A 326 17.39 -3.31 20.55
C GLU A 326 16.12 -3.50 21.40
N ASP A 327 16.30 -3.80 22.68
CA ASP A 327 15.20 -3.93 23.61
C ASP A 327 14.39 -2.62 23.68
N GLY A 328 13.08 -2.74 23.72
CA GLY A 328 12.19 -1.59 23.83
C GLY A 328 11.92 -0.81 22.53
N GLU A 329 12.49 -1.21 21.38
CA GLU A 329 12.27 -0.48 20.12
C GLU A 329 10.82 -0.49 19.62
N CYS A 330 10.00 -1.42 20.10
CA CYS A 330 8.55 -1.34 19.95
C CYS A 330 7.81 -1.77 21.22
N THR A 331 6.58 -1.30 21.34
CA THR A 331 5.69 -1.64 22.45
C THR A 331 4.34 -2.09 21.90
N LEU A 332 3.89 -3.26 22.35
CA LEU A 332 2.58 -3.81 22.05
C LEU A 332 1.64 -3.64 23.24
N TYR A 333 0.52 -3.00 23.00
CA TYR A 333 -0.59 -2.89 23.93
C TYR A 333 -1.68 -3.85 23.52
N LEU A 334 -2.21 -4.65 24.46
CA LEU A 334 -3.23 -5.65 24.19
C LEU A 334 -4.30 -5.61 25.28
N LYS A 335 -5.55 -5.89 24.90
CA LYS A 335 -6.65 -6.10 25.82
C LYS A 335 -7.59 -7.17 25.28
N GLU A 336 -7.95 -8.15 26.14
CA GLU A 336 -8.96 -9.16 25.84
C GLU A 336 -10.34 -8.64 26.23
N GLY A 337 -11.37 -8.98 25.46
CA GLY A 337 -12.75 -8.61 25.73
C GLY A 337 -13.69 -9.10 24.61
N GLU A 338 -14.92 -9.44 25.01
CA GLU A 338 -15.95 -9.89 24.08
C GLU A 338 -16.29 -8.82 23.03
N GLY A 339 -16.39 -9.23 21.77
CA GLY A 339 -16.77 -8.36 20.65
C GLY A 339 -15.65 -7.47 20.10
N TYR A 340 -14.40 -7.61 20.59
CA TYR A 340 -13.26 -6.88 20.03
C TYR A 340 -12.87 -7.34 18.63
N ASN A 341 -12.19 -6.47 17.89
CA ASN A 341 -11.91 -6.56 16.45
C ASN A 341 -10.91 -7.65 16.05
N ARG A 342 -10.20 -8.27 16.98
CA ARG A 342 -9.16 -9.31 16.78
C ARG A 342 -8.00 -8.84 15.89
N LYS A 343 -7.69 -7.55 15.93
CA LYS A 343 -6.66 -6.92 15.11
C LYS A 343 -5.63 -6.22 15.98
N VAL A 344 -4.44 -6.02 15.42
CA VAL A 344 -3.41 -5.16 15.99
C VAL A 344 -3.16 -4.02 15.01
N LEU A 345 -3.50 -2.80 15.42
CA LEU A 345 -3.09 -1.57 14.73
C LEU A 345 -1.59 -1.40 14.85
N ILE A 346 -0.91 -1.12 13.74
CA ILE A 346 0.53 -0.92 13.75
C ILE A 346 0.87 0.49 13.28
N THR A 347 1.69 1.17 14.10
CA THR A 347 2.16 2.53 13.84
C THR A 347 3.68 2.59 13.95
N ARG A 348 4.29 3.59 13.30
CA ARG A 348 5.71 3.92 13.45
C ARG A 348 5.90 5.18 14.31
N LYS A 349 7.15 5.66 14.45
CA LYS A 349 7.57 6.80 15.28
C LYS A 349 6.68 8.04 15.15
N ALA A 350 6.22 8.37 13.94
CA ALA A 350 5.30 9.48 13.70
C ALA A 350 3.90 9.29 14.31
N GLY A 351 3.57 8.09 14.77
CA GLY A 351 2.25 7.77 15.33
C GLY A 351 1.14 7.67 14.28
N MET A 352 1.50 7.65 12.99
CA MET A 352 0.57 7.43 11.89
C MET A 352 0.25 5.95 11.74
N ARG A 353 -1.03 5.64 11.50
CA ARG A 353 -1.50 4.29 11.16
C ARG A 353 -0.83 3.82 9.86
N ILE A 354 -0.20 2.65 9.90
CA ILE A 354 0.35 2.01 8.69
C ILE A 354 -0.61 0.92 8.22
N LEU A 355 -0.83 -0.10 9.05
CA LEU A 355 -1.72 -1.21 8.71
C LEU A 355 -2.31 -1.85 9.97
N GLU A 356 -3.29 -2.73 9.78
CA GLU A 356 -3.80 -3.62 10.81
C GLU A 356 -3.39 -5.06 10.50
N GLN A 357 -2.77 -5.72 11.47
CA GLN A 357 -2.56 -7.16 11.39
C GLN A 357 -3.80 -7.87 11.90
N ASN A 358 -4.43 -8.61 11.03
CA ASN A 358 -5.57 -9.50 11.29
C ASN A 358 -5.13 -10.98 11.29
N ARG A 359 -6.07 -11.92 11.42
CA ARG A 359 -5.85 -13.39 11.38
C ARG A 359 -4.85 -13.89 12.42
N ILE A 360 -4.86 -13.29 13.61
CA ILE A 360 -3.95 -13.65 14.70
C ILE A 360 -4.47 -14.84 15.47
N SER A 361 -5.74 -14.83 15.93
CA SER A 361 -6.42 -15.93 16.60
C SER A 361 -7.88 -16.02 16.19
N GLY A 362 -8.41 -17.22 16.06
CA GLY A 362 -9.82 -17.49 15.81
C GLY A 362 -10.67 -17.57 17.07
N SER A 363 -10.06 -17.86 18.22
CA SER A 363 -10.74 -18.12 19.49
C SER A 363 -10.65 -16.96 20.48
N ILE A 364 -9.57 -16.17 20.43
CA ILE A 364 -9.33 -15.06 21.36
C ILE A 364 -9.92 -13.79 20.77
N GLU A 365 -10.81 -13.14 21.52
CA GLU A 365 -11.34 -11.82 21.19
C GLU A 365 -10.54 -10.74 21.91
N PHE A 366 -9.82 -9.96 21.16
CA PHE A 366 -8.89 -8.95 21.66
C PHE A 366 -8.81 -7.75 20.73
N THR A 367 -8.24 -6.67 21.24
CA THR A 367 -7.79 -5.52 20.43
C THR A 367 -6.35 -5.20 20.79
N GLY A 368 -5.57 -4.65 19.85
CA GLY A 368 -4.16 -4.36 20.08
C GLY A 368 -3.65 -3.16 19.31
N VAL A 369 -2.60 -2.54 19.85
CA VAL A 369 -1.84 -1.46 19.19
C VAL A 369 -0.35 -1.72 19.36
N MET A 370 0.38 -1.81 18.25
CA MET A 370 1.83 -1.91 18.20
C MET A 370 2.42 -0.57 17.77
N ILE A 371 3.33 -0.04 18.58
CA ILE A 371 4.01 1.23 18.35
C ILE A 371 5.50 0.98 18.18
N ILE A 372 6.04 1.26 16.99
CA ILE A 372 7.48 1.18 16.69
C ILE A 372 8.09 2.56 16.88
N GLU A 373 8.96 2.71 17.90
CA GLU A 373 9.58 3.99 18.27
C GLU A 373 11.09 4.00 18.10
N GLY A 374 11.74 2.83 18.24
CA GLY A 374 13.17 2.70 18.18
C GLY A 374 13.74 3.02 16.80
N ALA A 375 14.94 3.58 16.79
CA ALA A 375 15.54 4.12 15.56
C ALA A 375 15.80 3.04 14.50
N LYS A 376 16.37 1.91 14.91
CA LYS A 376 16.78 0.83 14.00
C LYS A 376 15.57 0.11 13.41
N MET A 377 14.59 -0.21 14.26
CA MET A 377 13.36 -0.84 13.83
C MET A 377 12.54 0.10 12.94
N ASN A 378 12.37 1.37 13.34
CA ASN A 378 11.68 2.36 12.54
C ASN A 378 12.33 2.55 11.15
N GLU A 379 13.67 2.60 11.06
CA GLU A 379 14.39 2.70 9.77
C GLU A 379 14.14 1.47 8.88
N ALA A 380 14.21 0.26 9.45
CA ALA A 380 13.98 -0.97 8.71
C ALA A 380 12.56 -1.04 8.12
N PHE A 381 11.54 -0.72 8.93
CA PHE A 381 10.15 -0.74 8.47
C PHE A 381 9.82 0.39 7.50
N LYS A 382 10.42 1.58 7.68
CA LYS A 382 10.34 2.68 6.72
C LYS A 382 10.88 2.30 5.34
N THR A 383 11.97 1.55 5.29
CA THR A 383 12.58 1.12 4.01
C THR A 383 11.67 0.22 3.19
N MET A 384 10.78 -0.55 3.83
CA MET A 384 9.81 -1.43 3.18
C MET A 384 8.47 -0.74 2.86
N GLU A 385 8.26 0.48 3.34
CA GLU A 385 6.97 1.16 3.25
C GLU A 385 6.66 1.59 1.82
N VAL A 386 5.40 1.43 1.40
CA VAL A 386 4.92 1.89 0.09
C VAL A 386 4.70 3.41 0.10
N PRO A 387 4.60 4.08 -1.06
CA PRO A 387 4.41 5.54 -1.14
C PRO A 387 3.12 6.06 -0.49
N SER A 388 2.06 5.25 -0.45
CA SER A 388 0.79 5.56 0.24
C SER A 388 0.87 5.37 1.75
N HIS A 389 1.99 4.87 2.27
CA HIS A 389 2.26 4.64 3.69
C HIS A 389 1.24 3.73 4.41
N ASP A 390 0.60 2.82 3.69
CA ASP A 390 -0.46 1.93 4.19
C ASP A 390 -0.09 0.44 4.12
N ALA A 391 1.11 0.11 3.63
CA ALA A 391 1.61 -1.25 3.55
C ALA A 391 3.15 -1.32 3.63
N TRP A 392 3.65 -2.54 3.84
CA TRP A 392 5.06 -2.87 3.77
C TRP A 392 5.30 -3.91 2.68
N GLU A 393 6.16 -3.57 1.72
CA GLU A 393 6.53 -4.40 0.58
C GLU A 393 8.05 -4.66 0.55
N PRO A 394 8.53 -5.78 1.10
CA PRO A 394 9.96 -6.12 1.08
C PRO A 394 10.58 -6.18 -0.32
N GLY A 395 9.79 -6.52 -1.35
CA GLY A 395 10.22 -6.57 -2.75
C GLY A 395 10.76 -5.24 -3.30
N ARG A 396 10.44 -4.12 -2.66
CA ARG A 396 10.96 -2.79 -3.01
C ARG A 396 12.43 -2.59 -2.58
N CYS A 397 12.92 -3.39 -1.65
CA CYS A 397 14.26 -3.29 -1.07
C CYS A 397 15.29 -4.01 -1.94
N ARG A 398 15.51 -3.53 -3.19
CA ARG A 398 16.34 -4.17 -4.23
C ARG A 398 17.67 -4.68 -3.69
N GLY A 399 17.95 -5.97 -3.94
CA GLY A 399 19.16 -6.67 -3.50
C GLY A 399 19.15 -7.10 -2.03
N ARG A 400 18.10 -6.80 -1.27
CA ARG A 400 17.90 -7.20 0.13
C ARG A 400 16.49 -7.69 0.43
N GLU A 401 15.73 -8.07 -0.59
CA GLU A 401 14.31 -8.45 -0.52
C GLU A 401 14.10 -9.57 0.49
N ARG A 402 14.92 -10.62 0.43
CA ARG A 402 14.85 -11.76 1.35
C ARG A 402 15.09 -11.36 2.81
N TYR A 403 16.03 -10.44 3.04
CA TYR A 403 16.33 -9.93 4.40
C TYR A 403 15.11 -9.22 4.98
N TYR A 404 14.49 -8.31 4.23
CA TYR A 404 13.32 -7.57 4.68
C TYR A 404 12.05 -8.43 4.76
N THR A 405 11.91 -9.43 3.88
CA THR A 405 10.84 -10.44 3.97
C THR A 405 10.91 -11.20 5.27
N ASN A 406 12.12 -11.61 5.68
CA ASN A 406 12.31 -12.30 6.96
C ASN A 406 11.97 -11.39 8.14
N ILE A 407 12.42 -10.13 8.15
CA ILE A 407 12.06 -9.14 9.17
C ILE A 407 10.54 -9.07 9.33
N LEU A 408 9.82 -8.86 8.23
CA LEU A 408 8.37 -8.68 8.25
C LEU A 408 7.62 -9.94 8.70
N ASN A 409 8.01 -11.12 8.19
CA ASN A 409 7.35 -12.38 8.54
C ASN A 409 7.57 -12.73 10.01
N GLU A 410 8.79 -12.55 10.52
CA GLU A 410 9.09 -12.79 11.94
C GLU A 410 8.41 -11.74 12.84
N PHE A 411 8.28 -10.50 12.40
CA PHE A 411 7.52 -9.49 13.12
C PHE A 411 6.04 -9.87 13.26
N LYS A 412 5.42 -10.32 12.17
CA LYS A 412 4.03 -10.81 12.21
C LYS A 412 3.89 -12.00 13.13
N LYS A 413 4.86 -12.93 13.10
CA LYS A 413 4.91 -14.08 14.02
C LYS A 413 5.11 -13.65 15.47
N TYR A 414 5.98 -12.67 15.74
CA TYR A 414 6.21 -12.10 17.07
C TYR A 414 4.91 -11.53 17.66
N ILE A 415 4.18 -10.69 16.91
CA ILE A 415 2.88 -10.16 17.35
C ILE A 415 1.91 -11.30 17.69
N LYS A 416 1.79 -12.29 16.79
CA LYS A 416 0.91 -13.46 17.01
C LYS A 416 1.28 -14.21 18.29
N THR A 417 2.57 -14.46 18.51
CA THR A 417 3.06 -15.15 19.71
C THR A 417 2.76 -14.33 20.99
N CYS A 418 2.97 -13.01 20.97
CA CYS A 418 2.64 -12.14 22.08
C CYS A 418 1.15 -12.21 22.45
N VAL A 419 0.25 -12.13 21.47
CA VAL A 419 -1.20 -12.23 21.70
C VAL A 419 -1.57 -13.58 22.30
N LEU A 420 -1.08 -14.68 21.72
CA LEU A 420 -1.37 -16.02 22.21
C LEU A 420 -0.87 -16.22 23.64
N ASN A 421 0.38 -15.85 23.92
CA ASN A 421 0.95 -15.99 25.28
C ASN A 421 0.25 -15.13 26.33
N SER A 422 -0.31 -13.98 25.94
CA SER A 422 -1.01 -13.08 26.86
C SER A 422 -2.38 -13.60 27.29
N PHE A 423 -3.08 -14.31 26.41
CA PHE A 423 -4.50 -14.62 26.60
C PHE A 423 -4.85 -16.11 26.53
N THR A 424 -3.89 -16.96 26.14
CA THR A 424 -4.13 -18.41 26.24
C THR A 424 -4.09 -18.79 27.71
N LYS A 425 -5.25 -18.95 28.33
CA LYS A 425 -5.38 -19.66 29.59
C LYS A 425 -5.07 -21.13 29.30
N ILE A 426 -4.09 -21.69 29.99
CA ILE A 426 -3.88 -23.13 30.03
C ILE A 426 -5.04 -23.71 30.86
N GLU A 427 -6.22 -23.75 30.27
CA GLU A 427 -7.25 -24.68 30.69
C GLU A 427 -6.87 -26.00 30.04
N GLU A 428 -6.52 -26.99 30.81
CA GLU A 428 -5.96 -28.29 30.39
C GLU A 428 -6.80 -29.06 29.33
N ASP A 429 -7.96 -28.54 28.95
CA ASP A 429 -8.94 -29.22 28.08
C ASP A 429 -9.23 -28.54 26.71
N LYS A 430 -8.61 -27.41 26.36
CA LYS A 430 -8.84 -26.78 25.06
C LYS A 430 -7.52 -26.39 24.37
N LEU A 431 -7.07 -27.23 23.46
CA LEU A 431 -5.98 -26.91 22.54
C LEU A 431 -6.52 -26.00 21.43
N ASP A 432 -6.09 -24.74 21.40
CA ASP A 432 -6.23 -23.91 20.21
C ASP A 432 -5.30 -24.46 19.12
N ALA A 433 -5.85 -24.82 17.99
CA ALA A 433 -5.05 -25.32 16.87
C ALA A 433 -4.27 -24.15 16.27
N ILE A 434 -3.06 -23.94 16.77
CA ILE A 434 -2.16 -22.88 16.29
C ILE A 434 -2.01 -22.99 14.76
N GLY A 435 -2.45 -21.96 14.04
CA GLY A 435 -2.43 -21.95 12.56
C GLY A 435 -3.74 -22.33 11.89
N ALA A 436 -4.77 -22.80 12.60
CA ALA A 436 -6.06 -23.12 11.98
C ALA A 436 -6.75 -21.88 11.38
N SER A 437 -6.51 -20.69 11.96
CA SER A 437 -7.01 -19.43 11.41
C SER A 437 -6.44 -19.08 10.04
N ASP A 438 -5.25 -19.57 9.70
CA ASP A 438 -4.60 -19.35 8.41
C ASP A 438 -5.27 -20.18 7.29
N PHE A 439 -6.06 -21.17 7.67
CA PHE A 439 -6.75 -22.11 6.78
C PHE A 439 -8.27 -21.94 6.75
N LEU A 440 -8.84 -21.09 7.62
CA LEU A 440 -10.27 -20.83 7.62
C LEU A 440 -10.58 -19.61 6.75
N PRO A 441 -11.59 -19.66 5.87
CA PRO A 441 -12.00 -18.53 5.07
C PRO A 441 -12.54 -17.42 5.97
N ASP A 442 -12.13 -16.18 5.71
CA ASP A 442 -12.76 -15.00 6.31
C ASP A 442 -14.25 -14.99 5.97
N ARG A 443 -15.09 -14.56 6.90
CA ARG A 443 -16.47 -14.21 6.56
C ARG A 443 -16.40 -13.09 5.55
N ILE A 444 -16.82 -13.34 4.33
CA ILE A 444 -17.12 -12.29 3.36
C ILE A 444 -18.34 -11.57 3.94
N GLU A 445 -18.21 -10.30 4.28
CA GLU A 445 -19.33 -9.43 4.63
C GLU A 445 -20.18 -9.25 3.37
N ASP A 446 -21.21 -10.09 3.21
CA ASP A 446 -22.31 -9.78 2.33
C ASP A 446 -23.28 -8.88 3.13
N ASP A 447 -23.47 -7.66 2.65
CA ASP A 447 -24.44 -6.64 3.13
C ASP A 447 -25.89 -7.10 2.99
N LYS A 448 -26.27 -8.25 3.55
CA LYS A 448 -27.66 -8.69 3.70
C LYS A 448 -27.82 -9.45 4.99
N GLU A 449 -28.79 -9.00 5.80
CA GLU A 449 -29.19 -9.61 7.07
C GLU A 449 -29.15 -11.14 7.04
N PRO A 450 -28.43 -11.81 7.97
CA PRO A 450 -28.35 -13.26 7.99
C PRO A 450 -29.64 -13.86 8.50
N LYS A 451 -30.45 -14.44 7.61
CA LYS A 451 -31.42 -15.45 8.03
C LYS A 451 -30.64 -16.61 8.64
N LEU A 452 -30.78 -16.82 9.94
CA LEU A 452 -30.22 -17.92 10.71
C LEU A 452 -30.50 -19.27 10.01
N GLN A 453 -29.52 -19.77 9.28
CA GLN A 453 -29.54 -21.15 8.81
C GLN A 453 -28.96 -22.05 9.90
N LYS A 454 -29.79 -22.95 10.44
CA LYS A 454 -29.52 -23.93 11.52
C LYS A 454 -28.42 -24.99 11.22
N ASN A 455 -27.56 -24.77 10.23
CA ASN A 455 -26.58 -25.77 9.76
C ASN A 455 -25.16 -25.22 9.59
N ASP A 456 -24.76 -24.24 10.37
CA ASP A 456 -23.40 -23.73 10.36
C ASP A 456 -22.43 -24.70 11.07
N LEU A 457 -21.24 -24.90 10.51
CA LEU A 457 -20.22 -25.81 11.01
C LEU A 457 -19.82 -25.50 12.46
N SER A 458 -19.81 -24.22 12.83
CA SER A 458 -19.52 -23.73 14.18
C SER A 458 -20.52 -24.24 15.22
N THR A 459 -21.79 -24.40 14.83
CA THR A 459 -22.84 -24.96 15.69
C THR A 459 -22.76 -26.49 15.81
N ARG A 460 -22.20 -27.19 14.82
CA ARG A 460 -21.93 -28.62 14.87
C ARG A 460 -20.72 -28.98 15.74
N ILE A 461 -19.68 -28.16 15.72
CA ILE A 461 -18.50 -28.34 16.56
C ILE A 461 -18.85 -28.19 18.04
N LYS A 462 -19.69 -27.23 18.42
CA LYS A 462 -20.19 -27.09 19.81
C LYS A 462 -20.99 -28.27 20.31
N LYS A 463 -21.58 -29.11 19.44
CA LYS A 463 -22.34 -30.32 19.82
C LYS A 463 -21.49 -31.57 19.96
N ILE A 464 -20.24 -31.58 19.47
CA ILE A 464 -19.36 -32.77 19.52
C ILE A 464 -18.62 -32.88 20.86
N PHE A 465 -18.46 -31.82 21.61
CA PHE A 465 -17.73 -31.77 22.88
C PHE A 465 -18.53 -32.18 24.13
N GLY A 466 -19.69 -32.78 23.96
CA GLY A 466 -20.58 -33.20 25.08
C GLY A 466 -20.52 -34.65 25.49
N LYS A 467 -19.53 -35.48 25.05
CA LYS A 467 -19.36 -36.84 25.55
C LYS A 467 -17.95 -37.07 26.08
N SER A 468 -17.86 -37.20 27.39
CA SER A 468 -16.68 -37.61 28.13
C SER A 468 -16.25 -39.00 27.69
N ILE A 469 -14.98 -39.14 27.28
CA ILE A 469 -14.32 -40.45 27.08
C ILE A 469 -13.34 -40.59 28.25
N GLU A 470 -13.51 -41.66 29.03
CA GLU A 470 -12.66 -42.01 30.17
C GLU A 470 -11.19 -42.21 29.75
N PRO A 471 -10.21 -41.81 30.56
CA PRO A 471 -8.80 -41.82 30.17
C PRO A 471 -8.22 -43.24 30.24
N MET A 472 -7.80 -43.74 29.09
CA MET A 472 -6.93 -44.91 28.99
C MET A 472 -5.50 -44.55 29.34
N LYS A 473 -4.99 -45.03 30.48
CA LYS A 473 -3.58 -44.89 30.89
C LYS A 473 -2.65 -45.47 29.84
N LYS A 474 -1.88 -44.65 29.15
CA LYS A 474 -0.72 -45.08 28.35
C LYS A 474 0.57 -44.50 28.91
N LYS A 475 1.52 -45.44 29.10
CA LYS A 475 2.87 -45.22 29.59
C LYS A 475 3.64 -44.25 28.68
N THR A 476 4.20 -43.21 29.25
CA THR A 476 5.17 -42.31 28.67
C THR A 476 6.44 -43.07 28.28
N LYS A 477 6.80 -43.01 27.00
CA LYS A 477 8.18 -43.08 26.52
C LYS A 477 8.55 -41.71 25.99
N ALA A 478 9.50 -41.10 26.67
CA ALA A 478 10.15 -39.91 26.20
C ALA A 478 10.86 -40.19 24.87
N VAL A 479 10.59 -39.37 23.87
CA VAL A 479 11.38 -39.32 22.63
C VAL A 479 12.23 -38.08 22.76
N GLU A 480 13.51 -38.26 23.01
CA GLU A 480 14.55 -37.25 22.90
C GLU A 480 14.60 -36.73 21.47
N LEU A 481 14.47 -35.44 21.29
CA LEU A 481 14.81 -34.75 20.05
C LEU A 481 16.32 -34.73 19.92
N ALA A 482 16.84 -35.44 18.93
CA ALA A 482 18.24 -35.38 18.53
C ALA A 482 18.58 -33.98 18.02
N GLU A 483 19.48 -33.32 18.72
CA GLU A 483 20.21 -32.16 18.23
C GLU A 483 21.09 -32.59 17.07
N ILE A 484 20.95 -31.93 15.93
CA ILE A 484 21.90 -32.08 14.82
C ILE A 484 23.08 -31.15 15.11
N ASP A 485 24.14 -31.76 15.59
CA ASP A 485 25.44 -31.18 15.81
C ASP A 485 26.07 -30.84 14.44
N SER A 486 26.39 -29.58 14.22
CA SER A 486 27.19 -29.11 13.10
C SER A 486 28.63 -28.86 13.59
N ASN A 487 29.39 -29.92 13.72
CA ASN A 487 30.85 -29.85 13.79
C ASN A 487 31.43 -30.70 12.68
N ALA A 488 32.04 -30.07 11.71
CA ALA A 488 33.03 -30.69 10.82
C ALA A 488 34.26 -29.78 10.76
N ASP A 489 35.18 -30.17 11.52
CA ASP A 489 36.61 -30.17 11.54
C ASP A 489 37.38 -29.23 10.61
N GLU A 490 38.11 -28.34 11.26
CA GLU A 490 39.33 -27.74 10.77
C GLU A 490 40.44 -28.79 10.74
N GLU A 491 40.99 -29.09 9.60
CA GLU A 491 42.36 -29.60 9.50
C GLU A 491 43.23 -28.69 8.64
N SER A 492 44.24 -28.19 9.29
CA SER A 492 45.35 -27.40 8.82
C SER A 492 46.31 -28.21 7.95
N ALA A 493 46.74 -27.67 6.82
CA ALA A 493 48.04 -28.00 6.23
C ALA A 493 48.66 -26.79 5.54
N SER A 494 49.83 -26.50 6.01
CA SER A 494 50.81 -25.47 5.65
C SER A 494 51.33 -25.51 4.21
N GLY A 495 51.53 -24.34 3.62
CA GLY A 495 52.23 -23.78 2.50
C GLY A 495 53.41 -24.53 1.83
N PRO A 496 54.31 -23.86 1.07
CA PRO A 496 54.21 -22.60 0.32
C PRO A 496 54.61 -22.77 -1.16
N GLY A 497 54.40 -21.79 -2.02
CA GLY A 497 55.00 -21.82 -3.37
C GLY A 497 54.62 -20.65 -4.27
N ASP A 498 55.59 -19.81 -4.49
CA ASP A 498 55.66 -18.66 -5.39
C ASP A 498 55.24 -18.92 -6.85
N GLY A 499 54.72 -17.86 -7.49
CA GLY A 499 54.63 -17.84 -8.96
C GLY A 499 53.85 -16.67 -9.56
N LYS A 500 54.51 -15.54 -9.65
CA LYS A 500 54.40 -14.41 -10.59
C LYS A 500 53.36 -14.51 -11.72
N GLY A 501 52.64 -13.38 -11.89
CA GLY A 501 51.80 -13.03 -13.04
C GLY A 501 52.57 -12.88 -14.36
N PRO A 502 51.91 -12.45 -15.42
CA PRO A 502 51.71 -11.01 -15.72
C PRO A 502 50.35 -10.64 -16.39
N LYS A 503 50.00 -9.39 -16.26
CA LYS A 503 49.15 -8.57 -17.17
C LYS A 503 50.05 -8.09 -18.34
N PRO A 504 49.55 -7.38 -19.39
CA PRO A 504 48.24 -7.00 -19.86
C PRO A 504 48.05 -7.13 -21.40
N GLY A 505 46.87 -6.84 -21.91
CA GLY A 505 46.66 -6.68 -23.36
C GLY A 505 45.36 -5.92 -23.65
N SER A 506 45.53 -4.70 -24.08
CA SER A 506 44.60 -3.67 -24.52
C SER A 506 43.79 -4.00 -25.77
N GLY A 507 42.51 -3.63 -25.81
CA GLY A 507 41.54 -3.23 -26.82
C GLY A 507 41.79 -3.49 -28.33
N PRO A 508 40.87 -3.10 -29.23
CA PRO A 508 39.86 -2.05 -29.19
C PRO A 508 38.47 -2.44 -29.80
N HIS A 509 37.49 -1.56 -29.59
CA HIS A 509 36.26 -1.49 -30.38
C HIS A 509 36.48 -1.22 -31.87
N PRO A 510 35.54 -1.59 -32.79
CA PRO A 510 34.41 -0.69 -33.11
C PRO A 510 33.06 -1.43 -33.43
N GLY A 511 31.92 -0.74 -33.20
CA GLY A 511 30.66 -0.99 -33.91
C GLY A 511 30.70 -0.30 -35.30
N PRO A 512 29.60 -0.14 -36.02
CA PRO A 512 28.26 -0.70 -35.98
C PRO A 512 27.84 -1.32 -37.34
N GLY A 513 26.73 -2.00 -37.44
CA GLY A 513 26.24 -2.45 -38.73
C GLY A 513 24.79 -2.93 -38.69
N PHE A 514 23.91 -2.10 -39.16
CA PHE A 514 22.55 -2.44 -39.58
C PHE A 514 22.55 -3.34 -40.83
N GLY A 515 21.49 -4.20 -40.95
CA GLY A 515 21.08 -4.73 -42.22
C GLY A 515 20.35 -6.07 -42.13
N PRO A 516 19.48 -6.38 -43.09
CA PRO A 516 18.08 -6.65 -42.87
C PRO A 516 17.74 -8.15 -43.00
N PHE A 517 16.51 -8.49 -42.61
CA PHE A 517 15.86 -9.80 -42.87
C PHE A 517 15.87 -10.21 -44.35
N PRO A 518 15.97 -11.53 -44.64
CA PRO A 518 15.01 -12.15 -45.53
C PRO A 518 14.38 -13.42 -44.92
N GLY A 519 13.06 -13.60 -44.96
CA GLY A 519 12.36 -14.24 -46.03
C GLY A 519 12.25 -15.75 -45.85
N ALA A 520 11.02 -16.18 -45.67
CA ALA A 520 10.48 -17.53 -45.55
C ALA A 520 11.13 -18.58 -46.46
N ASP A 521 11.26 -19.80 -45.92
CA ASP A 521 10.67 -20.95 -46.64
C ASP A 521 10.49 -22.21 -45.78
N SER A 522 9.33 -22.76 -45.95
CA SER A 522 8.74 -24.07 -45.80
C SER A 522 9.56 -25.26 -45.23
N GLY A 523 8.92 -25.97 -44.26
CA GLY A 523 9.27 -27.35 -44.01
C GLY A 523 8.51 -28.03 -42.88
N SER A 524 7.36 -28.62 -43.25
CA SER A 524 6.69 -29.79 -42.62
C SER A 524 6.13 -29.68 -41.18
N ASN A 525 4.82 -29.46 -41.14
CA ASN A 525 3.88 -29.80 -40.06
C ASN A 525 3.87 -31.30 -39.74
N PRO A 526 3.77 -31.69 -38.49
CA PRO A 526 2.96 -32.84 -38.09
C PRO A 526 1.54 -32.36 -37.73
N LYS A 527 0.61 -33.05 -38.25
CA LYS A 527 -0.85 -32.87 -38.30
C LYS A 527 -1.41 -32.50 -36.90
N SER A 528 -2.02 -31.35 -36.84
CA SER A 528 -2.96 -30.93 -35.80
C SER A 528 -4.24 -31.76 -35.94
N ASP A 529 -4.63 -32.45 -34.89
CA ASP A 529 -5.95 -33.04 -34.76
C ASP A 529 -7.00 -31.92 -34.63
N LYS A 530 -7.99 -32.02 -35.47
CA LYS A 530 -9.22 -31.30 -35.78
C LYS A 530 -9.73 -30.27 -34.74
N PRO A 531 -10.04 -29.05 -35.14
CA PRO A 531 -10.82 -28.08 -34.39
C PRO A 531 -12.33 -28.45 -34.49
N GLY A 532 -12.80 -29.30 -33.59
CA GLY A 532 -14.20 -29.74 -33.57
C GLY A 532 -14.87 -29.76 -32.20
N ASP A 533 -14.10 -29.80 -31.12
CA ASP A 533 -14.64 -30.07 -29.79
C ASP A 533 -14.88 -28.81 -28.91
N ASP A 534 -14.26 -27.68 -29.20
CA ASP A 534 -14.38 -26.47 -28.38
C ASP A 534 -15.74 -25.76 -28.43
N LYS A 535 -16.54 -26.00 -29.48
CA LYS A 535 -17.91 -25.43 -29.61
C LYS A 535 -18.93 -26.05 -28.63
N LYS A 536 -18.58 -27.13 -27.95
CA LYS A 536 -19.47 -27.86 -27.04
C LYS A 536 -19.40 -27.39 -25.58
N TYR A 537 -18.43 -26.60 -25.20
CA TYR A 537 -18.22 -26.18 -23.82
C TYR A 537 -18.56 -24.70 -23.62
N LYS A 538 -19.15 -24.38 -22.48
CA LYS A 538 -19.44 -23.01 -22.04
C LYS A 538 -18.72 -22.77 -20.73
N GLU A 539 -18.02 -21.66 -20.64
CA GLU A 539 -17.40 -21.19 -19.41
C GLU A 539 -18.47 -20.90 -18.36
N ILE A 540 -18.20 -21.32 -17.13
CA ILE A 540 -19.06 -21.09 -15.96
C ILE A 540 -18.17 -20.72 -14.80
N ASP A 541 -18.44 -19.58 -14.19
CA ASP A 541 -17.78 -19.17 -12.96
C ASP A 541 -18.16 -20.11 -11.82
N VAL A 542 -17.13 -20.67 -11.15
CA VAL A 542 -17.29 -21.61 -10.06
C VAL A 542 -16.43 -21.17 -8.87
N LYS A 543 -16.98 -21.29 -7.66
CA LYS A 543 -16.17 -21.12 -6.45
C LYS A 543 -15.13 -22.23 -6.40
N LYS A 544 -13.89 -21.89 -6.69
CA LYS A 544 -12.74 -22.78 -6.76
C LYS A 544 -11.69 -22.37 -5.73
N ARG A 545 -10.98 -23.35 -5.17
CA ARG A 545 -9.87 -23.15 -4.25
C ARG A 545 -8.68 -23.97 -4.73
N LEU A 546 -7.58 -23.29 -4.98
CA LEU A 546 -6.31 -23.90 -5.38
C LEU A 546 -5.30 -23.69 -4.25
N VAL A 547 -4.59 -24.75 -3.87
CA VAL A 547 -3.59 -24.74 -2.78
C VAL A 547 -2.34 -25.47 -3.26
N CYS A 548 -1.19 -24.81 -3.20
CA CYS A 548 0.10 -25.47 -3.41
C CYS A 548 0.39 -26.38 -2.21
N THR A 549 0.60 -27.66 -2.45
CA THR A 549 0.89 -28.66 -1.42
C THR A 549 2.36 -29.06 -1.38
N ASP A 550 3.07 -28.99 -2.50
CA ASP A 550 4.52 -29.20 -2.57
C ASP A 550 5.09 -28.32 -3.71
N ILE A 551 5.78 -27.27 -3.33
CA ILE A 551 6.32 -26.30 -4.27
C ILE A 551 7.46 -26.88 -5.13
N HIS A 552 8.25 -27.80 -4.58
CA HIS A 552 9.39 -28.38 -5.28
C HIS A 552 9.00 -29.46 -6.31
N LYS A 553 7.75 -29.95 -6.21
CA LYS A 553 7.19 -30.95 -7.12
C LYS A 553 6.11 -30.37 -8.01
N GLY A 554 5.90 -29.05 -8.00
CA GLY A 554 4.80 -28.43 -8.76
C GLY A 554 3.42 -28.98 -8.40
N LYS A 555 3.20 -29.39 -7.10
CA LYS A 555 2.02 -30.13 -6.68
C LYS A 555 0.98 -29.20 -6.06
N TYR A 556 -0.23 -29.23 -6.60
CA TYR A 556 -1.34 -28.40 -6.19
C TYR A 556 -2.60 -29.23 -5.92
N THR A 557 -3.44 -28.73 -5.04
CA THR A 557 -4.77 -29.28 -4.79
C THR A 557 -5.84 -28.27 -5.18
N LEU A 558 -6.66 -28.61 -6.18
CA LEU A 558 -7.83 -27.86 -6.60
C LEU A 558 -9.09 -28.44 -5.95
N SER A 559 -9.92 -27.60 -5.35
CA SER A 559 -11.22 -27.97 -4.82
C SER A 559 -12.30 -27.06 -5.40
N PHE A 560 -13.40 -27.61 -5.90
CA PHE A 560 -14.55 -26.85 -6.40
C PHE A 560 -15.87 -27.60 -6.23
N ILE A 561 -16.98 -26.88 -6.42
CA ILE A 561 -18.33 -27.46 -6.38
C ILE A 561 -18.90 -27.37 -7.79
N SER A 562 -19.33 -28.50 -8.34
CA SER A 562 -19.92 -28.55 -9.68
C SER A 562 -21.23 -27.74 -9.74
N PRO A 563 -21.34 -26.71 -10.60
CA PRO A 563 -22.50 -25.81 -10.63
C PRO A 563 -23.67 -26.34 -11.46
N SER A 564 -23.45 -27.32 -12.33
CA SER A 564 -24.43 -27.76 -13.33
C SER A 564 -24.66 -29.26 -13.31
N LYS A 565 -25.82 -29.70 -13.86
CA LYS A 565 -26.12 -31.11 -14.13
C LYS A 565 -25.38 -31.67 -15.38
N SER A 566 -24.34 -30.99 -15.86
CA SER A 566 -23.58 -31.51 -17.00
C SER A 566 -22.71 -32.66 -16.53
N SER A 567 -22.86 -33.81 -17.18
CA SER A 567 -22.04 -34.98 -16.90
C SER A 567 -20.58 -34.84 -17.30
N LYS A 568 -20.25 -33.82 -18.14
CA LYS A 568 -18.89 -33.54 -18.63
C LYS A 568 -18.51 -32.09 -18.43
N GLY A 569 -17.25 -31.86 -18.04
CA GLY A 569 -16.64 -30.55 -17.91
C GLY A 569 -15.15 -30.57 -18.24
N LYS A 570 -14.54 -29.41 -18.36
CA LYS A 570 -13.09 -29.28 -18.47
C LYS A 570 -12.57 -28.17 -17.55
N LEU A 571 -11.38 -28.37 -17.01
CA LEU A 571 -10.60 -27.37 -16.28
C LEU A 571 -9.41 -26.99 -17.12
N VAL A 572 -9.22 -25.69 -17.35
CA VAL A 572 -8.09 -25.14 -18.12
C VAL A 572 -7.19 -24.39 -17.14
N PHE A 573 -5.90 -24.72 -17.14
CA PHE A 573 -4.89 -24.14 -16.26
C PHE A 573 -4.00 -23.19 -17.03
N ASN A 574 -3.94 -21.95 -16.61
CA ASN A 574 -3.09 -20.94 -17.19
C ASN A 574 -2.17 -20.32 -16.13
N LEU A 575 -0.98 -19.93 -16.55
CA LEU A 575 -0.08 -19.12 -15.73
C LEU A 575 -0.52 -17.66 -15.86
N ALA A 576 -0.87 -17.01 -14.74
CA ALA A 576 -1.26 -15.60 -14.75
C ALA A 576 -0.05 -14.71 -15.09
N GLY A 577 -0.05 -14.06 -16.23
CA GLY A 577 0.98 -13.13 -16.67
C GLY A 577 0.47 -11.69 -16.71
N GLU A 578 1.36 -10.70 -16.56
CA GLU A 578 0.98 -9.27 -16.55
C GLU A 578 0.38 -8.76 -17.88
N GLN A 579 0.62 -9.42 -19.00
CA GLN A 579 0.14 -8.99 -20.33
C GLN A 579 -0.59 -10.07 -21.12
N SER A 580 -0.44 -11.34 -20.76
CA SER A 580 -1.14 -12.47 -21.38
C SER A 580 -0.98 -13.71 -20.53
N ASP A 581 -2.01 -14.58 -20.53
CA ASP A 581 -1.96 -15.87 -19.87
C ASP A 581 -1.16 -16.86 -20.74
N PHE A 582 -0.32 -17.64 -20.09
CA PHE A 582 0.44 -18.71 -20.72
C PHE A 582 -0.17 -20.06 -20.35
N GLU A 583 -0.25 -20.98 -21.31
CA GLU A 583 -0.67 -22.36 -21.04
C GLU A 583 0.29 -23.02 -20.05
N LEU A 584 -0.25 -23.61 -18.97
CA LEU A 584 0.52 -24.32 -17.95
C LEU A 584 0.36 -25.83 -18.15
N PRO A 585 1.34 -26.56 -18.69
CA PRO A 585 1.25 -27.98 -18.91
C PRO A 585 1.03 -28.77 -17.62
N ILE A 586 0.14 -29.75 -17.68
CA ILE A 586 -0.19 -30.63 -16.56
C ILE A 586 0.52 -31.97 -16.78
N ASP A 587 1.35 -32.34 -15.84
CA ASP A 587 2.10 -33.60 -15.86
C ASP A 587 1.20 -34.76 -15.43
N SER A 588 0.46 -34.58 -14.34
CA SER A 588 -0.52 -35.57 -13.88
C SER A 588 -1.63 -34.95 -13.02
N ALA A 589 -2.77 -35.62 -12.95
CA ALA A 589 -3.85 -35.22 -12.06
C ALA A 589 -4.59 -36.43 -11.53
N ASN A 590 -4.96 -36.42 -10.23
CA ASN A 590 -5.68 -37.49 -9.55
C ASN A 590 -6.82 -36.89 -8.71
N ILE A 591 -7.98 -37.56 -8.71
CA ILE A 591 -9.09 -37.19 -7.83
C ILE A 591 -8.79 -37.75 -6.44
N ILE A 592 -8.66 -36.86 -5.45
CA ILE A 592 -8.38 -37.22 -4.06
C ILE A 592 -9.70 -37.53 -3.32
N SER A 593 -10.74 -36.76 -3.62
CA SER A 593 -12.05 -36.87 -2.98
C SER A 593 -13.12 -36.36 -3.93
N SER A 594 -14.09 -37.22 -4.26
CA SER A 594 -15.35 -36.88 -4.91
C SER A 594 -16.47 -37.67 -4.30
N LEU A 595 -17.71 -37.18 -4.34
CA LEU A 595 -18.88 -37.99 -4.16
C LEU A 595 -18.95 -39.01 -5.33
N PRO A 596 -19.50 -40.22 -5.15
CA PRO A 596 -19.32 -41.32 -6.09
C PRO A 596 -19.73 -40.92 -7.51
N GLY A 597 -18.76 -40.95 -8.40
CA GLY A 597 -19.01 -40.84 -9.83
C GLY A 597 -18.05 -39.97 -10.64
N THR A 598 -17.57 -38.83 -10.14
CA THR A 598 -16.68 -37.94 -10.92
C THR A 598 -15.33 -38.60 -11.18
N CYS A 599 -14.92 -38.64 -12.44
CA CYS A 599 -13.62 -39.19 -12.86
C CYS A 599 -12.93 -38.25 -13.86
N ILE A 600 -11.59 -38.37 -13.95
CA ILE A 600 -10.80 -37.71 -15.00
C ILE A 600 -10.92 -38.60 -16.24
N GLU A 601 -11.40 -38.01 -17.33
CA GLU A 601 -11.53 -38.70 -18.63
C GLU A 601 -10.19 -38.70 -19.38
N ARG A 602 -9.52 -37.54 -19.42
CA ARG A 602 -8.22 -37.38 -20.06
C ARG A 602 -7.56 -36.08 -19.61
N ILE A 603 -6.26 -35.97 -19.79
CA ILE A 603 -5.45 -34.73 -19.64
C ILE A 603 -4.83 -34.43 -21.00
N THR A 604 -4.87 -33.17 -21.43
CA THR A 604 -4.30 -32.75 -22.72
C THR A 604 -3.71 -31.35 -22.54
N GLY A 605 -2.37 -31.22 -22.58
CA GLY A 605 -1.67 -29.95 -22.36
C GLY A 605 -2.03 -29.37 -20.99
N ASN A 606 -2.61 -28.19 -20.98
CA ASN A 606 -3.06 -27.46 -19.79
C ASN A 606 -4.51 -27.78 -19.36
N THR A 607 -5.13 -28.81 -19.92
CA THR A 607 -6.57 -29.06 -19.75
C THR A 607 -6.86 -30.44 -19.16
N ILE A 608 -7.67 -30.50 -18.07
CA ILE A 608 -8.21 -31.72 -17.46
C ILE A 608 -9.66 -31.87 -17.88
N TYR A 609 -10.02 -32.98 -18.53
CA TYR A 609 -11.40 -33.33 -18.88
C TYR A 609 -12.02 -34.21 -17.81
N LEU A 610 -13.19 -33.81 -17.33
CA LEU A 610 -13.93 -34.48 -16.26
C LEU A 610 -15.22 -35.10 -16.80
N ASN A 611 -15.59 -36.27 -16.29
CA ASN A 611 -16.79 -36.99 -16.61
C ASN A 611 -17.57 -37.40 -15.34
N ASN A 612 -18.87 -37.76 -15.50
CA ASN A 612 -19.77 -38.18 -14.44
C ASN A 612 -19.95 -37.20 -13.29
N MET A 613 -20.01 -35.88 -13.61
CA MET A 613 -20.27 -34.84 -12.61
C MET A 613 -21.77 -34.62 -12.42
N ASN A 614 -22.20 -34.41 -11.17
CA ASN A 614 -23.54 -33.97 -10.82
C ASN A 614 -23.50 -32.57 -10.19
N LYS A 615 -24.63 -31.84 -10.26
CA LYS A 615 -24.77 -30.55 -9.60
C LYS A 615 -24.59 -30.69 -8.08
N GLY A 616 -23.67 -29.89 -7.52
CA GLY A 616 -23.38 -29.88 -6.10
C GLY A 616 -22.29 -30.87 -5.68
N ASP A 617 -21.73 -31.69 -6.59
CA ASP A 617 -20.60 -32.55 -6.30
C ASP A 617 -19.39 -31.73 -5.86
N ARG A 618 -18.81 -32.08 -4.72
CA ARG A 618 -17.55 -31.54 -4.26
C ARG A 618 -16.40 -32.34 -4.84
N VAL A 619 -15.64 -31.74 -5.72
CA VAL A 619 -14.52 -32.39 -6.40
C VAL A 619 -13.22 -31.81 -5.86
N LYS A 620 -12.30 -32.72 -5.46
CA LYS A 620 -10.96 -32.35 -5.03
C LYS A 620 -9.95 -33.11 -5.87
N ILE A 621 -9.13 -32.39 -6.61
CA ILE A 621 -8.15 -32.91 -7.57
C ILE A 621 -6.75 -32.51 -7.11
N GLU A 622 -5.85 -33.46 -7.05
CA GLU A 622 -4.43 -33.22 -6.96
C GLU A 622 -3.86 -33.08 -8.37
N VAL A 623 -3.14 -32.00 -8.62
CA VAL A 623 -2.56 -31.69 -9.93
C VAL A 623 -1.06 -31.48 -9.76
N ILE A 624 -0.27 -32.10 -10.60
CA ILE A 624 1.16 -31.85 -10.75
C ILE A 624 1.34 -31.11 -12.08
N VAL A 625 1.96 -29.95 -12.02
CA VAL A 625 2.25 -29.12 -13.19
C VAL A 625 3.73 -29.20 -13.54
N ASP A 626 4.06 -29.13 -14.83
CA ASP A 626 5.43 -29.08 -15.31
C ASP A 626 6.01 -27.67 -15.12
N PHE A 627 6.20 -27.31 -13.84
CA PHE A 627 6.79 -26.04 -13.45
C PHE A 627 7.44 -26.18 -12.07
N ASP A 628 8.76 -25.97 -12.01
CA ASP A 628 9.60 -26.25 -10.84
C ASP A 628 9.63 -25.13 -9.78
N SER A 629 8.80 -24.10 -9.94
CA SER A 629 8.73 -22.94 -9.05
C SER A 629 7.29 -22.63 -8.67
N TYR A 630 7.07 -21.88 -7.57
CA TYR A 630 5.74 -21.38 -7.24
C TYR A 630 5.21 -20.46 -8.34
N CYS A 631 4.05 -20.79 -8.91
CA CYS A 631 3.40 -19.95 -9.91
C CYS A 631 1.99 -19.57 -9.50
N MET A 632 1.59 -18.37 -9.88
CA MET A 632 0.20 -17.93 -9.80
C MET A 632 -0.55 -18.54 -10.97
N MET A 633 -1.55 -19.39 -10.67
CA MET A 633 -2.36 -20.08 -11.67
C MET A 633 -3.77 -19.55 -11.70
N GLU A 634 -4.28 -19.33 -12.88
CA GLU A 634 -5.71 -19.20 -13.15
C GLU A 634 -6.27 -20.52 -13.67
N VAL A 635 -7.43 -20.90 -13.15
CA VAL A 635 -8.05 -22.19 -13.51
C VAL A 635 -9.49 -21.93 -13.91
N ASP A 636 -9.85 -22.16 -15.16
CA ASP A 636 -11.20 -21.93 -15.65
C ASP A 636 -11.98 -23.21 -15.84
N TYR A 637 -13.25 -23.16 -15.46
CA TYR A 637 -14.16 -24.29 -15.56
C TYR A 637 -15.15 -24.10 -16.70
N TYR A 638 -15.25 -25.10 -17.55
CA TYR A 638 -16.17 -25.15 -18.67
C TYR A 638 -17.08 -26.37 -18.58
N ALA A 639 -18.40 -26.18 -18.64
CA ALA A 639 -19.38 -27.26 -18.71
C ALA A 639 -19.79 -27.55 -20.14
N ASN A 640 -20.04 -28.82 -20.46
CA ASN A 640 -20.55 -29.23 -21.76
C ASN A 640 -21.97 -28.66 -21.97
N LYS A 641 -22.21 -28.04 -23.10
CA LYS A 641 -23.57 -27.68 -23.53
C LYS A 641 -24.29 -28.96 -23.94
N LYS A 642 -25.41 -29.28 -23.26
CA LYS A 642 -26.34 -30.28 -23.76
C LYS A 642 -27.02 -29.81 -25.02
#